data_6c835a33e91f6ae3186617aa1acdc57a
#
_entry.id   6c835a33e91f6ae3186617aa1acdc57a
#
_cell.length_a   1.000
_cell.length_b   1.000
_cell.length_c   1.000
_cell.angle_alpha   90.00
_cell.angle_beta   90.00
_cell.angle_gamma   90.00
#
_symmetry.space_group_name_H-M   'P 1'
#
loop_
_entity.id
_entity.type
_entity.pdbx_description
1 polymer ?
#
loop_
_entity_poly.entity_id
_entity_poly.type
_entity_poly.pdbx_seq_one_letter_code
_entity_poly.pdbx_strand_id
1 'polypeptide(L)'
;MKKKVSMITAALIAVVMAVTLTSCGGSDAHKKDLLLHLAFDEGKGVTVKDTSGNLPDVDMNYEFSHAAYMDSQAPQWREKGISGGCLLLDGTSTYVTYNRNDIMVEGKALTVQAWIAPRMFEWDDPHAADNGTDSPTGLVSQSDKANNKGFLLGYERFGRLTFQVGIGDEWLTVWSNGDNLKKYEWNLVTATFDADAGEMCLYLNDTLVASRSVPSGGSIAGAKKTLVVGRNIEAERLTAGFLNVASGYIDEVKLYSTALSADEVSKYYGSVTVPEIEFSEIWLQNILGDDYTRTQFHGGPYQFWMNEPHGPVYYNGMYHLFYQANMTGSYWRNICWGHYVSTDMVNWKPVKEAIVPTEGSVVPDGVWSGGATLDANGVPLLFFTAGNDSFREYEGLISNQNIGIAYPADLSDPELTDWVICDELGLIQKQGQGRAGEFRDPHIWKEGDIWCMLVCSGSTSSTGGSALLYTTDTLELKDDGTVDMDWQYKGPVYEMENQSALYGTSWELPIILPVTNEAGTITKYFFEISPAPASIADNKVYYWLGDFDLETGKFTPDEAFQGEPHLLDYGANVFTGPSCLVDPVSGDIYMFSIMQDQRGAAEQGASGWAHTVGLARRIWLNDDGTDLMIAPIETLHELEEEVLINETNLTLDAANNALAAVDEDMLYIKLVADVGNADEFGINMKQGGKWDCTTYRYDVSAETIYGKTENKGEGAKANSVSGALPSEDGKITMEIYIDRSLVEGFFNDYKAISIRAYTEEPDSHGIDLFATGDVTIESLYVASMGSIFD
;
A
#
# COMPACT_ATOMS: atom_id res chain seq x y z
N MET A 1 3.32 58.01 -43.88
CA MET A 1 3.63 58.85 -42.69
C MET A 1 4.34 58.00 -41.66
N LYS A 2 5.62 58.30 -41.51
CA LYS A 2 6.50 57.60 -40.57
C LYS A 2 6.22 58.05 -39.15
N LYS A 3 6.09 57.12 -38.17
CA LYS A 3 6.31 57.44 -36.78
C LYS A 3 7.36 56.43 -36.23
N LYS A 4 8.43 57.06 -35.75
CA LYS A 4 9.60 56.44 -35.11
C LYS A 4 9.17 55.77 -33.81
N VAL A 5 9.64 54.53 -33.63
CA VAL A 5 9.64 53.86 -32.33
C VAL A 5 10.99 54.12 -31.71
N SER A 6 10.98 54.74 -30.53
CA SER A 6 12.15 54.99 -29.69
C SER A 6 12.44 53.77 -28.86
N MET A 7 13.61 53.18 -29.03
CA MET A 7 14.15 52.17 -28.12
C MET A 7 14.62 52.83 -26.82
N ILE A 8 13.98 52.46 -25.73
CA ILE A 8 14.52 52.73 -24.39
C ILE A 8 15.21 51.46 -23.93
N THR A 9 16.48 51.50 -23.91
CA THR A 9 17.38 50.48 -23.34
C THR A 9 17.31 50.58 -21.81
N ALA A 10 16.58 49.70 -21.16
CA ALA A 10 16.65 49.53 -19.71
C ALA A 10 17.81 48.61 -19.40
N ALA A 11 18.89 49.17 -18.84
CA ALA A 11 19.96 48.44 -18.28
C ALA A 11 19.44 47.77 -16.98
N LEU A 12 19.28 46.45 -16.99
CA LEU A 12 19.09 45.65 -15.77
C LEU A 12 20.46 45.56 -15.06
N ILE A 13 20.60 46.32 -13.98
CA ILE A 13 21.66 46.11 -12.99
C ILE A 13 21.22 44.85 -12.22
N ALA A 14 21.83 43.71 -12.53
CA ALA A 14 21.78 42.52 -11.70
C ALA A 14 22.58 42.82 -10.42
N VAL A 15 21.89 43.20 -9.36
CA VAL A 15 22.46 43.15 -8.01
C VAL A 15 22.47 41.66 -7.62
N VAL A 16 23.61 41.03 -7.79
CA VAL A 16 23.97 39.77 -7.13
C VAL A 16 24.04 40.10 -5.65
N MET A 17 22.94 39.91 -4.93
CA MET A 17 23.05 39.76 -3.48
C MET A 17 23.72 38.41 -3.25
N ALA A 18 25.02 38.45 -3.04
CA ALA A 18 25.68 37.40 -2.30
C ALA A 18 25.07 37.43 -0.89
N VAL A 19 24.09 36.59 -0.67
CA VAL A 19 23.69 36.19 0.67
C VAL A 19 24.90 35.39 1.17
N THR A 20 25.82 36.06 1.82
CA THR A 20 26.70 35.38 2.73
C THR A 20 25.81 34.78 3.80
N LEU A 21 25.54 33.51 3.66
CA LEU A 21 25.10 32.66 4.76
C LEU A 21 26.21 32.78 5.82
N THR A 22 26.03 33.72 6.73
CA THR A 22 26.69 33.61 8.01
C THR A 22 26.11 32.39 8.65
N SER A 23 26.77 31.24 8.45
CA SER A 23 26.64 30.14 9.39
C SER A 23 26.71 30.79 10.77
N CYS A 24 25.70 30.63 11.59
CA CYS A 24 25.79 30.94 13.00
C CYS A 24 26.88 30.02 13.57
N GLY A 25 28.11 30.48 13.49
CA GLY A 25 29.26 29.88 14.09
C GLY A 25 29.22 30.09 15.58
N GLY A 26 28.40 29.31 16.25
CA GLY A 26 28.78 28.85 17.56
C GLY A 26 30.05 28.02 17.31
N SER A 27 31.22 28.45 17.79
CA SER A 27 32.44 27.64 17.76
C SER A 27 32.04 26.30 18.36
N ASP A 28 31.96 25.23 17.53
CA ASP A 28 31.70 23.88 18.02
C ASP A 28 32.83 23.58 19.04
N ALA A 29 32.48 23.55 20.32
CA ALA A 29 33.48 23.37 21.37
C ALA A 29 34.22 22.03 21.19
N HIS A 30 33.61 21.09 20.48
CA HIS A 30 34.11 19.75 20.25
C HIS A 30 34.61 19.51 18.83
N LYS A 31 34.93 20.56 18.06
CA LYS A 31 35.46 20.41 16.70
C LYS A 31 36.69 19.50 16.62
N LYS A 32 37.48 19.42 17.69
CA LYS A 32 38.67 18.54 17.76
C LYS A 32 38.32 17.07 18.01
N ASP A 33 37.13 16.84 18.57
CA ASP A 33 36.65 15.55 18.96
C ASP A 33 35.68 14.97 17.90
N LEU A 34 35.34 15.76 16.86
CA LEU A 34 34.50 15.38 15.76
C LEU A 34 35.24 14.39 14.86
N LEU A 35 34.71 13.17 14.75
CA LEU A 35 35.28 12.08 13.95
C LEU A 35 34.72 12.03 12.54
N LEU A 36 33.41 12.32 12.40
CA LEU A 36 32.68 12.29 11.17
C LEU A 36 31.53 13.31 11.20
N HIS A 37 31.30 13.98 10.07
CA HIS A 37 30.11 14.81 9.87
C HIS A 37 29.59 14.68 8.42
N LEU A 38 28.43 14.04 8.27
CA LEU A 38 27.68 13.95 7.01
C LEU A 38 26.55 14.96 7.05
N ALA A 39 26.69 16.02 6.25
CA ALA A 39 25.70 17.10 6.19
C ALA A 39 24.63 16.86 5.12
N PHE A 40 24.80 15.88 4.24
CA PHE A 40 23.88 15.52 3.17
C PHE A 40 23.37 16.67 2.29
N ASP A 41 24.28 17.64 2.02
CA ASP A 41 24.03 18.86 1.23
C ASP A 41 24.37 18.71 -0.26
N GLU A 42 24.75 17.53 -0.73
CA GLU A 42 25.26 17.31 -2.09
C GLU A 42 24.21 17.55 -3.17
N GLY A 43 22.95 17.28 -2.88
CA GLY A 43 21.79 17.57 -3.72
C GLY A 43 21.70 16.75 -5.01
N LYS A 44 22.71 15.91 -5.32
CA LYS A 44 22.73 15.03 -6.49
C LYS A 44 23.89 14.03 -6.46
N GLY A 45 23.74 12.97 -7.28
CA GLY A 45 24.77 11.93 -7.42
C GLY A 45 24.80 10.99 -6.22
N VAL A 46 25.82 10.15 -6.17
CA VAL A 46 25.97 9.09 -5.15
C VAL A 46 27.04 9.38 -4.11
N THR A 47 27.87 10.40 -4.32
CA THR A 47 29.00 10.72 -3.44
C THR A 47 28.51 11.52 -2.24
N VAL A 48 28.85 11.05 -1.04
CA VAL A 48 28.62 11.72 0.25
C VAL A 48 29.93 12.18 0.83
N LYS A 49 29.98 13.42 1.34
CA LYS A 49 31.19 14.07 1.84
C LYS A 49 31.25 14.07 3.34
N ASP A 50 32.43 13.75 3.86
CA ASP A 50 32.75 14.06 5.26
C ASP A 50 33.15 15.52 5.41
N THR A 51 32.26 16.34 5.96
CA THR A 51 32.53 17.76 6.20
C THR A 51 33.36 18.02 7.46
N SER A 52 33.66 17.01 8.29
CA SER A 52 34.65 17.11 9.37
C SER A 52 36.07 17.24 8.82
N GLY A 53 36.34 16.73 7.62
CA GLY A 53 37.64 16.71 6.97
C GLY A 53 38.57 15.61 7.46
N ASN A 54 38.08 14.65 8.23
CA ASN A 54 38.89 13.57 8.77
C ASN A 54 38.86 12.31 7.90
N LEU A 55 37.77 12.12 7.09
CA LEU A 55 37.57 10.93 6.29
C LEU A 55 37.46 11.26 4.81
N PRO A 56 37.71 10.30 3.92
CA PRO A 56 37.49 10.50 2.49
C PRO A 56 36.01 10.64 2.16
N ASP A 57 35.68 11.30 1.07
CA ASP A 57 34.37 11.22 0.44
C ASP A 57 34.14 9.79 0.00
N VAL A 58 32.88 9.32 0.10
CA VAL A 58 32.51 7.95 -0.23
C VAL A 58 31.25 7.93 -1.10
N ASP A 59 31.17 6.95 -1.98
CA ASP A 59 29.91 6.70 -2.70
C ASP A 59 28.99 5.88 -1.79
N MET A 60 27.74 6.37 -1.66
CA MET A 60 26.72 5.61 -0.94
C MET A 60 26.36 4.33 -1.70
N ASN A 61 25.93 3.35 -0.98
CA ASN A 61 25.29 2.20 -1.57
C ASN A 61 23.91 2.65 -2.05
N TYR A 62 23.64 2.42 -3.30
CA TYR A 62 22.38 2.70 -3.93
C TYR A 62 22.20 1.68 -5.06
N GLU A 63 21.50 0.63 -4.75
CA GLU A 63 21.05 -0.35 -5.72
C GLU A 63 19.53 -0.24 -5.77
N PHE A 64 19.06 0.77 -6.47
CA PHE A 64 17.64 0.79 -6.78
C PHE A 64 17.39 -0.42 -7.70
N SER A 65 16.73 -1.42 -7.15
CA SER A 65 16.53 -2.70 -7.83
C SER A 65 15.52 -2.64 -9.00
N HIS A 66 14.91 -1.46 -9.22
CA HIS A 66 13.96 -1.19 -10.31
C HIS A 66 14.62 -0.87 -11.65
N ALA A 67 15.93 -1.05 -11.76
CA ALA A 67 16.73 -0.77 -12.97
C ALA A 67 16.16 -1.38 -14.26
N ALA A 68 15.44 -2.47 -14.17
CA ALA A 68 14.84 -3.12 -15.31
C ALA A 68 13.63 -2.40 -15.92
N TYR A 69 13.00 -1.50 -15.13
CA TYR A 69 11.71 -0.88 -15.46
C TYR A 69 11.74 0.63 -15.60
N MET A 70 12.89 1.27 -15.35
CA MET A 70 13.00 2.74 -15.28
C MET A 70 14.27 3.24 -15.97
N ASP A 71 14.15 4.33 -16.70
CA ASP A 71 15.26 4.96 -17.44
C ASP A 71 16.23 5.74 -16.56
N SER A 72 15.79 6.26 -15.42
CA SER A 72 16.61 7.06 -14.52
C SER A 72 16.62 6.52 -13.10
N GLN A 73 17.82 6.38 -12.56
CA GLN A 73 18.03 5.96 -11.19
C GLN A 73 19.02 6.88 -10.52
N ALA A 74 18.57 7.54 -9.49
CA ALA A 74 19.44 8.38 -8.68
C ALA A 74 18.98 8.38 -7.22
N PRO A 75 19.90 8.48 -6.25
CA PRO A 75 19.52 8.73 -4.87
C PRO A 75 18.64 9.96 -4.76
N GLN A 76 17.69 9.92 -3.86
CA GLN A 76 16.70 10.98 -3.69
C GLN A 76 17.21 12.02 -2.71
N TRP A 77 17.71 13.11 -3.24
CA TRP A 77 18.07 14.29 -2.50
C TRP A 77 16.88 15.25 -2.38
N ARG A 78 16.81 15.96 -1.28
CA ARG A 78 15.82 17.02 -1.05
C ARG A 78 16.52 18.33 -0.70
N GLU A 79 15.92 19.45 -1.12
CA GLU A 79 16.48 20.78 -0.91
C GLU A 79 16.26 21.31 0.51
N LYS A 80 15.28 20.76 1.23
CA LYS A 80 14.89 21.19 2.57
C LYS A 80 15.24 20.12 3.61
N GLY A 81 16.40 20.24 4.20
CA GLY A 81 16.83 19.48 5.38
C GLY A 81 16.81 20.33 6.64
N ILE A 82 17.44 19.83 7.68
CA ILE A 82 17.69 20.55 8.93
C ILE A 82 18.66 21.70 8.70
N SER A 83 19.66 21.48 7.85
CA SER A 83 20.67 22.48 7.50
C SER A 83 21.02 22.32 6.02
N GLY A 84 20.35 23.06 5.16
CA GLY A 84 20.51 22.91 3.71
C GLY A 84 19.66 21.78 3.15
N GLY A 85 20.27 20.81 2.46
CA GLY A 85 19.61 19.66 1.90
C GLY A 85 19.49 18.49 2.86
N CYS A 86 18.91 17.37 2.37
CA CYS A 86 18.92 16.09 3.07
C CYS A 86 18.86 14.92 2.08
N LEU A 87 19.14 13.72 2.55
CA LEU A 87 19.04 12.49 1.78
C LEU A 87 17.80 11.71 2.18
N LEU A 88 17.05 11.16 1.20
CA LEU A 88 16.02 10.16 1.47
C LEU A 88 16.66 8.76 1.49
N LEU A 89 16.62 8.12 2.63
CA LEU A 89 16.85 6.68 2.75
C LEU A 89 15.60 5.94 2.28
N ASP A 90 15.75 5.07 1.29
CA ASP A 90 14.63 4.45 0.56
C ASP A 90 13.99 3.25 1.31
N GLY A 91 14.59 2.81 2.42
CA GLY A 91 14.12 1.63 3.16
C GLY A 91 14.56 0.29 2.57
N THR A 92 15.31 0.30 1.47
CA THR A 92 15.73 -0.92 0.77
C THR A 92 17.22 -0.98 0.44
N SER A 93 17.76 0.07 -0.16
CA SER A 93 19.10 0.03 -0.74
C SER A 93 20.03 1.20 -0.38
N THR A 94 19.48 2.34 0.05
CA THR A 94 20.24 3.55 0.29
C THR A 94 20.88 3.55 1.67
N TYR A 95 22.18 3.46 1.73
CA TYR A 95 22.97 3.60 2.96
C TYR A 95 24.42 4.00 2.66
N VAL A 96 25.11 4.57 3.65
CA VAL A 96 26.49 5.02 3.51
C VAL A 96 27.43 4.09 4.27
N THR A 97 28.62 3.80 3.70
CA THR A 97 29.61 2.92 4.33
C THR A 97 30.98 3.53 4.34
N TYR A 98 31.69 3.44 5.48
CA TYR A 98 33.08 3.73 5.60
C TYR A 98 33.87 2.47 5.94
N ASN A 99 34.97 2.24 5.23
CA ASN A 99 35.79 1.07 5.48
C ASN A 99 36.41 1.15 6.89
N ARG A 100 36.58 0.01 7.54
CA ARG A 100 37.24 -0.11 8.85
C ARG A 100 38.66 0.47 8.93
N ASN A 101 39.32 0.64 7.80
CA ASN A 101 40.67 1.24 7.76
C ASN A 101 40.60 2.77 7.76
N ASP A 102 39.45 3.33 7.40
CA ASP A 102 39.25 4.79 7.38
C ASP A 102 38.81 5.28 8.76
N ILE A 103 37.92 4.55 9.42
CA ILE A 103 37.47 4.85 10.76
C ILE A 103 37.26 3.59 11.60
N MET A 104 37.73 3.64 12.83
CA MET A 104 37.41 2.64 13.86
C MET A 104 37.02 3.36 15.14
N VAL A 105 35.80 3.18 15.55
CA VAL A 105 35.25 3.78 16.76
C VAL A 105 35.60 2.90 17.94
N GLU A 106 36.41 3.44 18.86
CA GLU A 106 36.83 2.77 20.08
C GLU A 106 37.19 3.82 21.15
N GLY A 107 37.21 3.44 22.40
CA GLY A 107 37.63 4.34 23.46
C GLY A 107 36.64 4.47 24.61
N LYS A 108 36.93 5.44 25.50
CA LYS A 108 36.18 5.63 26.74
C LYS A 108 34.97 6.57 26.61
N ALA A 109 34.87 7.29 25.50
CA ALA A 109 33.77 8.20 25.28
C ALA A 109 33.37 8.19 23.81
N LEU A 110 32.05 8.36 23.55
CA LEU A 110 31.47 8.42 22.22
C LEU A 110 30.19 9.26 22.28
N THR A 111 29.98 10.08 21.25
CA THR A 111 28.65 10.60 20.92
C THR A 111 28.32 10.24 19.48
N VAL A 112 27.11 9.74 19.28
CA VAL A 112 26.50 9.50 17.98
C VAL A 112 25.26 10.36 17.88
N GLN A 113 25.17 11.19 16.84
CA GLN A 113 24.05 12.10 16.66
C GLN A 113 23.57 12.05 15.21
N ALA A 114 22.26 12.04 15.00
CA ALA A 114 21.64 12.08 13.68
C ALA A 114 20.25 12.72 13.74
N TRP A 115 19.89 13.49 12.72
CA TRP A 115 18.54 13.87 12.47
C TRP A 115 17.90 12.85 11.51
N ILE A 116 16.72 12.38 11.87
CA ILE A 116 15.94 11.42 11.08
C ILE A 116 14.48 11.82 11.06
N ALA A 117 13.86 11.82 9.89
CA ALA A 117 12.42 11.90 9.74
C ALA A 117 11.94 10.57 9.13
N PRO A 118 11.63 9.60 9.96
CA PRO A 118 11.20 8.29 9.47
C PRO A 118 9.82 8.40 8.81
N ARG A 119 9.61 7.67 7.73
CA ARG A 119 8.29 7.51 7.10
C ARG A 119 7.63 6.21 7.48
N MET A 120 8.40 5.26 7.99
CA MET A 120 7.90 3.98 8.48
C MET A 120 8.89 3.33 9.43
N PHE A 121 8.40 2.33 10.17
CA PHE A 121 9.20 1.47 11.02
C PHE A 121 9.08 0.04 10.52
N GLU A 122 10.19 -0.62 10.29
CA GLU A 122 10.18 -2.03 9.96
C GLU A 122 9.95 -2.85 11.23
N TRP A 123 9.24 -3.96 11.05
CA TRP A 123 8.96 -4.86 12.14
C TRP A 123 9.93 -6.03 12.13
N ASP A 124 10.57 -6.21 13.23
CA ASP A 124 11.13 -7.49 13.55
C ASP A 124 10.01 -8.51 13.81
N ASP A 125 10.34 -9.80 13.71
CA ASP A 125 9.48 -10.86 14.21
C ASP A 125 9.08 -10.51 15.67
N PRO A 126 7.77 -10.42 16.01
CA PRO A 126 7.32 -10.11 17.36
C PRO A 126 7.91 -11.05 18.43
N HIS A 127 8.42 -12.22 18.01
CA HIS A 127 9.13 -13.16 18.88
C HIS A 127 10.65 -13.04 18.84
N ALA A 128 11.21 -12.15 18.03
CA ALA A 128 12.66 -11.96 17.90
C ALA A 128 13.31 -11.53 19.22
N ALA A 129 12.65 -10.65 19.98
CA ALA A 129 13.13 -10.21 21.29
C ALA A 129 13.18 -11.37 22.29
N ASP A 130 12.20 -12.27 22.27
CA ASP A 130 12.15 -13.46 23.13
C ASP A 130 13.26 -14.47 22.80
N ASN A 131 13.67 -14.51 21.53
CA ASN A 131 14.71 -15.39 21.04
C ASN A 131 16.12 -14.74 21.06
N GLY A 132 16.24 -13.48 21.48
CA GLY A 132 17.49 -12.72 21.50
C GLY A 132 18.02 -12.39 20.09
N THR A 133 17.15 -12.37 19.09
CA THR A 133 17.46 -12.12 17.69
C THR A 133 17.01 -10.73 17.23
N ASP A 134 16.71 -9.82 18.17
CA ASP A 134 16.34 -8.45 17.85
C ASP A 134 17.40 -7.78 16.97
N SER A 135 16.97 -7.35 15.79
CA SER A 135 17.79 -6.68 14.80
C SER A 135 17.21 -5.29 14.53
N PRO A 136 17.56 -4.28 15.35
CA PRO A 136 17.02 -2.95 15.13
C PRO A 136 17.49 -2.38 13.79
N THR A 137 16.69 -1.51 13.20
CA THR A 137 17.10 -0.67 12.07
C THR A 137 18.23 0.23 12.51
N GLY A 138 19.36 0.17 11.80
CA GLY A 138 20.56 0.94 12.15
C GLY A 138 20.51 2.37 11.60
N LEU A 139 20.56 3.36 12.48
CA LEU A 139 20.87 4.74 12.06
C LEU A 139 22.37 4.91 11.82
N VAL A 140 23.19 4.55 12.82
CA VAL A 140 24.65 4.57 12.71
C VAL A 140 25.20 3.38 13.50
N SER A 141 25.99 2.55 12.85
CA SER A 141 26.58 1.39 13.53
C SER A 141 27.97 1.04 13.02
N GLN A 142 28.80 0.55 13.93
CA GLN A 142 30.01 -0.19 13.65
C GLN A 142 30.08 -1.32 14.66
N SER A 143 29.36 -2.41 14.41
CA SER A 143 29.09 -3.45 15.38
C SER A 143 29.66 -4.81 14.97
N ASP A 144 30.03 -5.59 15.97
CA ASP A 144 30.28 -7.03 15.95
C ASP A 144 29.72 -7.62 17.25
N LYS A 145 28.40 -7.72 17.31
CA LYS A 145 27.63 -8.10 18.50
C LYS A 145 28.08 -9.47 19.02
N ALA A 146 28.33 -10.40 18.11
CA ALA A 146 28.78 -11.74 18.47
C ALA A 146 30.13 -11.77 19.24
N ASN A 147 30.96 -10.74 19.06
CA ASN A 147 32.26 -10.58 19.73
C ASN A 147 32.28 -9.45 20.76
N ASN A 148 31.14 -8.87 21.10
CA ASN A 148 30.97 -7.75 22.05
C ASN A 148 31.85 -6.54 21.68
N LYS A 149 31.84 -6.10 20.41
CA LYS A 149 32.66 -4.99 19.91
C LYS A 149 31.88 -3.97 19.12
N GLY A 150 32.28 -2.70 19.29
CA GLY A 150 31.70 -1.58 18.57
C GLY A 150 30.44 -1.05 19.21
N PHE A 151 29.60 -0.43 18.38
CA PHE A 151 28.36 0.21 18.81
C PHE A 151 27.28 0.11 17.72
N LEU A 152 26.01 0.33 18.14
CA LEU A 152 24.87 0.50 17.28
C LEU A 152 23.93 1.55 17.89
N LEU A 153 23.55 2.56 17.10
CA LEU A 153 22.43 3.45 17.36
C LEU A 153 21.36 3.14 16.31
N GLY A 154 20.13 2.89 16.76
CA GLY A 154 19.05 2.51 15.87
C GLY A 154 17.68 2.57 16.53
N TYR A 155 16.71 1.97 15.87
CA TYR A 155 15.33 1.88 16.33
C TYR A 155 14.70 0.54 15.91
N GLU A 156 13.65 0.16 16.60
CA GLU A 156 12.83 -1.00 16.26
C GLU A 156 11.43 -0.57 15.80
N ARG A 157 10.56 -1.55 15.62
CA ARG A 157 9.13 -1.32 15.38
C ARG A 157 8.56 -0.36 16.42
N PHE A 158 7.59 0.42 16.05
CA PHE A 158 7.02 1.53 16.84
C PHE A 158 7.94 2.72 17.09
N GLY A 159 9.14 2.74 16.48
CA GLY A 159 10.08 3.85 16.62
C GLY A 159 10.81 3.90 17.95
N ARG A 160 10.80 2.83 18.72
CA ARG A 160 11.53 2.73 19.98
C ARG A 160 13.04 2.74 19.72
N LEU A 161 13.74 3.68 20.35
CA LEU A 161 15.18 3.89 20.14
C LEU A 161 16.03 2.91 20.95
N THR A 162 17.17 2.52 20.38
CA THR A 162 18.18 1.73 21.07
C THR A 162 19.59 2.29 20.88
N PHE A 163 20.39 2.25 21.94
CA PHE A 163 21.81 2.41 21.86
C PHE A 163 22.51 1.21 22.50
N GLN A 164 23.46 0.63 21.75
CA GLN A 164 24.12 -0.61 22.14
C GLN A 164 25.64 -0.44 21.99
N VAL A 165 26.40 -0.98 22.96
CA VAL A 165 27.87 -0.92 22.95
C VAL A 165 28.50 -2.21 23.44
N GLY A 166 29.62 -2.61 22.84
CA GLY A 166 30.44 -3.74 23.28
C GLY A 166 31.54 -3.30 24.24
N ILE A 167 31.55 -3.83 25.47
CA ILE A 167 32.54 -3.51 26.52
C ILE A 167 33.07 -4.81 27.14
N GLY A 168 34.37 -5.08 26.96
CA GLY A 168 34.95 -6.33 27.46
C GLY A 168 34.29 -7.53 26.84
N ASP A 169 33.65 -8.37 27.69
CA ASP A 169 32.94 -9.57 27.27
C ASP A 169 31.42 -9.41 27.29
N GLU A 170 30.91 -8.18 27.35
CA GLU A 170 29.50 -7.87 27.45
C GLU A 170 29.02 -6.97 26.30
N TRP A 171 27.82 -7.22 25.81
CA TRP A 171 27.08 -6.35 24.91
C TRP A 171 25.98 -5.64 25.71
N LEU A 172 26.18 -4.33 25.95
CA LEU A 172 25.26 -3.52 26.73
C LEU A 172 24.25 -2.85 25.84
N THR A 173 22.99 -2.89 26.22
CA THR A 173 21.89 -2.29 25.45
C THR A 173 21.04 -1.38 26.35
N VAL A 174 20.66 -0.21 25.87
CA VAL A 174 19.65 0.66 26.45
C VAL A 174 18.56 0.92 25.39
N TRP A 175 17.31 0.85 25.83
CA TRP A 175 16.14 1.17 25.01
C TRP A 175 15.41 2.38 25.56
N SER A 176 14.83 3.21 24.68
CA SER A 176 13.89 4.25 25.12
C SER A 176 12.67 3.61 25.78
N ASN A 177 12.02 4.36 26.67
CA ASN A 177 10.86 3.91 27.41
C ASN A 177 9.75 4.95 27.31
N GLY A 178 8.86 4.74 26.33
CA GLY A 178 7.65 5.53 26.12
C GLY A 178 7.80 6.73 25.18
N ASP A 179 9.02 7.26 24.98
CA ASP A 179 9.27 8.33 24.01
C ASP A 179 9.91 7.72 22.76
N ASN A 180 9.13 7.62 21.69
CA ASN A 180 9.50 6.97 20.44
C ASN A 180 9.66 8.02 19.32
N LEU A 181 10.38 7.63 18.26
CA LEU A 181 10.43 8.42 17.03
C LEU A 181 9.02 8.65 16.48
N LYS A 182 8.78 9.85 15.98
CA LYS A 182 7.55 10.20 15.27
C LYS A 182 7.76 10.14 13.78
N LYS A 183 6.86 9.46 13.07
CA LYS A 183 6.87 9.44 11.61
C LYS A 183 6.53 10.81 11.04
N TYR A 184 7.11 11.12 9.86
CA TYR A 184 6.87 12.36 9.12
C TYR A 184 7.26 13.64 9.87
N GLU A 185 8.02 13.49 10.95
CA GLU A 185 8.58 14.61 11.71
C GLU A 185 10.10 14.43 11.86
N TRP A 186 10.85 15.53 11.88
CA TRP A 186 12.25 15.50 12.19
C TRP A 186 12.49 15.21 13.67
N ASN A 187 13.29 14.20 13.94
CA ASN A 187 13.69 13.78 15.27
C ASN A 187 15.23 13.86 15.38
N LEU A 188 15.75 14.57 16.39
CA LEU A 188 17.16 14.51 16.75
C LEU A 188 17.39 13.31 17.66
N VAL A 189 18.20 12.36 17.21
CA VAL A 189 18.61 11.21 18.03
C VAL A 189 20.06 11.43 18.45
N THR A 190 20.32 11.43 19.77
CA THR A 190 21.68 11.52 20.30
C THR A 190 21.92 10.39 21.30
N ALA A 191 22.99 9.65 21.12
CA ALA A 191 23.45 8.64 22.06
C ALA A 191 24.84 9.00 22.57
N THR A 192 25.05 8.91 23.87
CA THR A 192 26.35 9.18 24.50
C THR A 192 26.83 7.99 25.34
N PHE A 193 28.13 7.77 25.31
CA PHE A 193 28.82 6.79 26.16
C PHE A 193 29.97 7.50 26.88
N ASP A 194 29.99 7.39 28.20
CA ASP A 194 31.06 7.94 29.04
C ASP A 194 31.50 6.92 30.10
N ALA A 195 32.65 6.32 29.90
CA ALA A 195 33.19 5.31 30.82
C ALA A 195 33.69 5.91 32.11
N ASP A 196 34.10 7.17 32.12
CA ASP A 196 34.60 7.87 33.31
C ASP A 196 33.46 8.38 34.19
N ALA A 197 32.34 8.80 33.57
CA ALA A 197 31.07 9.05 34.26
C ALA A 197 30.34 7.73 34.64
N GLY A 198 30.67 6.64 33.98
CA GLY A 198 30.07 5.31 34.23
C GLY A 198 28.65 5.15 33.69
N GLU A 199 28.32 5.83 32.57
CA GLU A 199 26.95 5.76 32.00
C GLU A 199 26.95 5.81 30.47
N MET A 200 25.85 5.32 29.91
CA MET A 200 25.43 5.52 28.54
C MET A 200 24.01 6.09 28.54
N CYS A 201 23.77 7.08 27.68
CA CYS A 201 22.53 7.83 27.61
C CYS A 201 21.98 7.88 26.20
N LEU A 202 20.66 7.96 26.09
CA LEU A 202 19.93 8.10 24.84
C LEU A 202 18.97 9.29 24.97
N TYR A 203 19.06 10.20 24.00
CA TYR A 203 18.23 11.40 23.94
C TYR A 203 17.41 11.39 22.67
N LEU A 204 16.17 11.83 22.79
CA LEU A 204 15.27 12.18 21.68
C LEU A 204 14.99 13.68 21.75
N ASN A 205 15.38 14.40 20.72
CA ASN A 205 15.37 15.86 20.71
C ASN A 205 16.26 16.40 21.85
N ASP A 206 15.72 17.13 22.79
CA ASP A 206 16.44 17.65 23.96
C ASP A 206 16.16 16.84 25.26
N THR A 207 15.42 15.74 25.15
CA THR A 207 14.95 14.96 26.29
C THR A 207 15.77 13.68 26.47
N LEU A 208 16.25 13.41 27.69
CA LEU A 208 16.84 12.13 28.06
C LEU A 208 15.72 11.07 28.16
N VAL A 209 15.69 10.12 27.22
CA VAL A 209 14.65 9.07 27.13
C VAL A 209 15.08 7.75 27.74
N ALA A 210 16.40 7.52 27.90
CA ALA A 210 16.89 6.35 28.61
C ALA A 210 18.36 6.53 29.02
N SER A 211 18.75 5.86 30.10
CA SER A 211 20.15 5.72 30.50
C SER A 211 20.43 4.35 31.11
N ARG A 212 21.70 3.95 31.06
CA ARG A 212 22.19 2.73 31.67
C ARG A 212 23.58 2.92 32.24
N SER A 213 23.81 2.41 33.47
CA SER A 213 25.15 2.38 34.05
C SER A 213 26.06 1.41 33.29
N VAL A 214 27.32 1.82 33.12
CA VAL A 214 28.36 1.02 32.48
C VAL A 214 29.47 0.68 33.49
N PRO A 215 30.22 -0.42 33.30
CA PRO A 215 31.32 -0.79 34.17
C PRO A 215 32.36 0.35 34.25
N SER A 216 32.78 0.73 35.45
CA SER A 216 33.79 1.77 35.67
C SER A 216 35.11 1.42 34.94
N GLY A 217 35.64 2.39 34.17
CA GLY A 217 36.86 2.19 33.38
C GLY A 217 36.65 1.29 32.13
N GLY A 218 35.44 0.96 31.78
CA GLY A 218 35.07 0.26 30.54
C GLY A 218 35.54 1.06 29.31
N SER A 219 35.64 0.38 28.19
CA SER A 219 36.02 1.02 26.92
C SER A 219 35.33 0.27 25.79
N ILE A 220 34.77 1.00 24.83
CA ILE A 220 34.27 0.40 23.58
C ILE A 220 35.47 -0.18 22.85
N ALA A 221 35.41 -1.48 22.53
CA ALA A 221 36.46 -2.14 21.75
C ALA A 221 36.13 -2.01 20.25
N GLY A 222 37.08 -1.66 19.41
CA GLY A 222 36.87 -1.51 17.97
C GLY A 222 36.37 -2.78 17.28
N ALA A 223 35.29 -2.69 16.52
CA ALA A 223 34.63 -3.83 15.89
C ALA A 223 35.38 -4.41 14.68
N LYS A 224 36.33 -3.69 14.09
CA LYS A 224 37.00 -4.08 12.83
C LYS A 224 36.04 -4.39 11.69
N LYS A 225 34.87 -3.78 11.70
CA LYS A 225 33.80 -3.86 10.69
C LYS A 225 33.66 -2.52 10.00
N THR A 226 32.94 -2.49 8.92
CA THR A 226 32.51 -1.28 8.22
C THR A 226 31.62 -0.43 9.14
N LEU A 227 31.84 0.88 9.17
CA LEU A 227 30.87 1.82 9.73
C LEU A 227 29.74 1.99 8.72
N VAL A 228 28.49 1.91 9.15
CA VAL A 228 27.32 2.01 8.32
C VAL A 228 26.36 3.06 8.86
N VAL A 229 25.84 3.90 7.97
CA VAL A 229 24.79 4.89 8.24
C VAL A 229 23.57 4.52 7.42
N GLY A 230 22.41 4.38 8.06
CA GLY A 230 21.12 4.07 7.42
C GLY A 230 20.78 2.58 7.32
N ARG A 231 21.59 1.69 7.90
CA ARG A 231 21.31 0.26 7.88
C ARG A 231 21.99 -0.48 9.04
N ASN A 232 21.38 -1.55 9.53
CA ASN A 232 22.05 -2.53 10.37
C ASN A 232 22.77 -3.56 9.48
N ILE A 233 24.10 -3.59 9.53
CA ILE A 233 24.91 -4.47 8.70
C ILE A 233 24.76 -5.96 9.07
N GLU A 234 24.35 -6.23 10.32
CA GLU A 234 24.11 -7.60 10.82
C GLU A 234 22.70 -8.10 10.52
N ALA A 235 21.84 -7.27 9.89
CA ALA A 235 20.49 -7.62 9.51
C ALA A 235 20.45 -8.68 8.40
N GLU A 236 19.47 -9.56 8.49
CA GLU A 236 19.24 -10.61 7.51
C GLU A 236 18.62 -10.07 6.21
N ARG A 237 18.79 -10.84 5.15
CA ARG A 237 18.12 -10.57 3.87
C ARG A 237 16.80 -11.34 3.83
N LEU A 238 15.70 -10.62 3.60
CA LEU A 238 14.40 -11.21 3.36
C LEU A 238 14.05 -11.08 1.86
N THR A 239 13.83 -12.20 1.20
CA THR A 239 13.46 -12.24 -0.24
C THR A 239 14.41 -11.42 -1.13
N ALA A 240 13.94 -10.34 -1.76
CA ALA A 240 14.71 -9.49 -2.66
C ALA A 240 15.40 -8.31 -1.96
N GLY A 241 14.98 -7.94 -0.75
CA GLY A 241 15.49 -6.79 0.01
C GLY A 241 16.32 -7.17 1.23
N PHE A 242 16.87 -6.14 1.89
CA PHE A 242 17.41 -6.28 3.22
C PHE A 242 16.40 -5.78 4.23
N LEU A 243 16.28 -6.48 5.35
CA LEU A 243 15.58 -5.98 6.51
C LEU A 243 16.41 -4.90 7.21
N ASN A 244 15.73 -4.05 7.97
CA ASN A 244 16.37 -3.08 8.87
C ASN A 244 17.26 -2.05 8.15
N VAL A 245 16.79 -1.61 6.97
CA VAL A 245 17.27 -0.42 6.27
C VAL A 245 16.40 0.75 6.69
N ALA A 246 17.01 1.86 7.10
CA ALA A 246 16.27 3.04 7.50
C ALA A 246 15.47 3.62 6.33
N SER A 247 14.28 4.11 6.61
CA SER A 247 13.38 4.71 5.64
C SER A 247 12.91 6.09 6.12
N GLY A 248 13.21 7.12 5.33
CA GLY A 248 12.91 8.49 5.66
C GLY A 248 14.06 9.45 5.38
N TYR A 249 13.87 10.73 5.67
CA TYR A 249 14.95 11.72 5.51
C TYR A 249 16.01 11.58 6.60
N ILE A 250 17.29 11.70 6.22
CA ILE A 250 18.41 11.75 7.15
C ILE A 250 19.25 13.01 6.88
N ASP A 251 19.73 13.63 7.96
CA ASP A 251 20.54 14.83 7.90
C ASP A 251 21.47 14.96 9.11
N GLU A 252 22.54 15.73 8.97
CA GLU A 252 23.43 16.15 10.06
C GLU A 252 23.93 14.99 10.95
N VAL A 253 24.40 13.89 10.34
CA VAL A 253 24.97 12.75 11.08
C VAL A 253 26.36 13.10 11.60
N LYS A 254 26.56 13.00 12.92
CA LYS A 254 27.83 13.37 13.60
C LYS A 254 28.31 12.27 14.55
N LEU A 255 29.59 12.04 14.54
CA LEU A 255 30.30 11.19 15.49
C LEU A 255 31.34 11.97 16.23
N TYR A 256 31.40 11.89 17.56
CA TYR A 256 32.43 12.54 18.40
C TYR A 256 33.14 11.53 19.29
N SER A 257 34.40 11.68 19.48
CA SER A 257 35.21 10.90 20.44
C SER A 257 35.07 11.34 21.90
N THR A 258 34.09 12.18 22.19
CA THR A 258 33.73 12.68 23.53
C THR A 258 32.25 12.45 23.77
N ALA A 259 31.85 12.39 25.04
CA ALA A 259 30.43 12.35 25.44
C ALA A 259 29.93 13.79 25.59
N LEU A 260 28.94 14.17 24.78
CA LEU A 260 28.23 15.44 24.96
C LEU A 260 27.36 15.38 26.21
N SER A 261 27.31 16.48 26.94
CA SER A 261 26.41 16.63 28.09
C SER A 261 24.98 16.89 27.66
N ALA A 262 24.01 16.64 28.55
CA ALA A 262 22.60 16.95 28.34
C ALA A 262 22.38 18.43 27.95
N ASP A 263 23.11 19.36 28.58
CA ASP A 263 23.04 20.79 28.28
C ASP A 263 23.50 21.12 26.86
N GLU A 264 24.53 20.41 26.36
CA GLU A 264 25.05 20.58 24.98
C GLU A 264 24.06 20.01 23.95
N VAL A 265 23.45 18.88 24.22
CA VAL A 265 22.39 18.29 23.38
C VAL A 265 21.19 19.23 23.30
N SER A 266 20.69 19.70 24.44
CA SER A 266 19.55 20.64 24.52
C SER A 266 19.87 21.97 23.83
N LYS A 267 21.07 22.50 24.01
CA LYS A 267 21.51 23.73 23.35
C LYS A 267 21.59 23.58 21.84
N TYR A 268 22.09 22.45 21.35
CA TYR A 268 22.11 22.16 19.91
C TYR A 268 20.70 22.09 19.35
N TYR A 269 19.82 21.29 19.95
CA TYR A 269 18.44 21.17 19.51
C TYR A 269 17.73 22.55 19.49
N GLY A 270 17.84 23.32 20.57
CA GLY A 270 17.24 24.66 20.66
C GLY A 270 17.84 25.71 19.70
N SER A 271 18.95 25.42 19.05
CA SER A 271 19.58 26.31 18.05
C SER A 271 19.11 26.07 16.63
N VAL A 272 18.36 24.98 16.39
CA VAL A 272 17.89 24.55 15.07
C VAL A 272 16.42 24.94 14.88
N THR A 273 16.09 25.46 13.70
CA THR A 273 14.70 25.60 13.27
C THR A 273 14.32 24.33 12.50
N VAL A 274 13.46 23.52 13.11
CA VAL A 274 13.04 22.25 12.53
C VAL A 274 11.99 22.51 11.44
N PRO A 275 12.22 22.13 10.17
CA PRO A 275 11.25 22.30 9.11
C PRO A 275 10.11 21.27 9.23
N GLU A 276 8.91 21.67 8.78
CA GLU A 276 7.79 20.75 8.58
C GLU A 276 8.02 19.90 7.33
N ILE A 277 7.46 18.70 7.33
CA ILE A 277 7.53 17.73 6.22
C ILE A 277 6.11 17.47 5.71
N GLU A 278 5.91 17.73 4.43
CA GLU A 278 4.67 17.35 3.77
C GLU A 278 4.68 15.84 3.46
N PHE A 279 3.58 15.16 3.75
CA PHE A 279 3.45 13.71 3.55
C PHE A 279 3.77 13.29 2.11
N SER A 280 3.26 14.02 1.12
CA SER A 280 3.49 13.74 -0.30
C SER A 280 4.94 13.91 -0.75
N GLU A 281 5.75 14.73 -0.04
CA GLU A 281 7.15 14.99 -0.41
C GLU A 281 8.10 13.86 0.02
N ILE A 282 7.71 13.04 1.00
CA ILE A 282 8.59 12.02 1.58
C ILE A 282 8.49 10.66 0.87
N TRP A 283 7.50 10.47 0.00
CA TRP A 283 7.32 9.25 -0.77
C TRP A 283 7.89 9.34 -2.19
N LEU A 284 8.21 8.19 -2.80
CA LEU A 284 8.92 8.09 -4.09
C LEU A 284 7.98 8.11 -5.31
N GLN A 285 6.78 8.64 -5.20
CA GLN A 285 5.75 8.56 -6.24
C GLN A 285 6.26 8.96 -7.63
N ASN A 286 6.96 10.09 -7.72
CA ASN A 286 7.46 10.59 -9.01
C ASN A 286 8.50 9.66 -9.67
N ILE A 287 9.23 8.87 -8.88
CA ILE A 287 10.20 7.90 -9.42
C ILE A 287 9.46 6.68 -9.96
N LEU A 288 8.48 6.17 -9.22
CA LEU A 288 7.74 5.01 -9.65
C LEU A 288 6.82 5.32 -10.85
N GLY A 289 6.51 6.59 -11.12
CA GLY A 289 5.78 7.06 -12.30
C GLY A 289 6.50 6.75 -13.61
N ASP A 290 7.83 6.70 -13.61
CA ASP A 290 8.64 6.35 -14.78
C ASP A 290 8.68 4.84 -15.09
N ASP A 291 8.17 3.98 -14.22
CA ASP A 291 8.06 2.55 -14.43
C ASP A 291 6.96 2.24 -15.48
N TYR A 292 7.37 1.80 -16.67
CA TYR A 292 6.45 1.51 -17.77
C TYR A 292 5.48 0.33 -17.49
N THR A 293 5.68 -0.40 -16.40
CA THR A 293 4.78 -1.47 -15.96
C THR A 293 3.80 -1.02 -14.89
N ARG A 294 4.05 0.12 -14.23
CA ARG A 294 3.20 0.62 -13.15
C ARG A 294 2.00 1.38 -13.70
N THR A 295 0.81 0.99 -13.26
CA THR A 295 -0.46 1.65 -13.61
C THR A 295 -0.46 3.13 -13.23
N GLN A 296 -1.17 3.96 -14.00
CA GLN A 296 -1.20 5.39 -13.87
C GLN A 296 -2.59 5.96 -13.56
N PHE A 297 -3.66 5.30 -13.99
CA PHE A 297 -5.02 5.71 -13.64
C PHE A 297 -5.76 4.69 -12.76
N HIS A 298 -5.09 3.61 -12.39
CA HIS A 298 -5.52 2.76 -11.30
C HIS A 298 -4.79 3.17 -10.01
N GLY A 299 -5.48 3.26 -8.89
CA GLY A 299 -4.87 3.51 -7.60
C GLY A 299 -3.83 2.44 -7.27
N GLY A 300 -2.73 2.82 -6.64
CA GLY A 300 -1.66 1.91 -6.26
C GLY A 300 -0.90 2.42 -5.03
N PRO A 301 -0.13 1.60 -4.33
CA PRO A 301 0.64 2.06 -3.20
C PRO A 301 1.64 3.11 -3.67
N TYR A 302 1.95 4.11 -2.86
CA TYR A 302 3.04 5.04 -3.18
C TYR A 302 4.33 4.29 -3.47
N GLN A 303 4.61 3.31 -2.64
CA GLN A 303 5.73 2.40 -2.73
C GLN A 303 5.38 1.10 -2.00
N PHE A 304 5.99 0.02 -2.39
CA PHE A 304 5.95 -1.29 -1.77
C PHE A 304 4.65 -2.07 -2.05
N TRP A 305 3.81 -2.33 -1.09
CA TRP A 305 2.78 -3.34 -1.22
C TRP A 305 1.41 -2.84 -0.74
N MET A 306 0.40 -3.19 -1.49
CA MET A 306 -0.98 -3.09 -1.07
C MET A 306 -1.70 -4.42 -1.25
N ASN A 307 -2.80 -4.60 -0.53
CA ASN A 307 -3.75 -5.67 -0.75
C ASN A 307 -5.16 -5.08 -0.94
N GLU A 308 -6.18 -5.81 -0.58
CA GLU A 308 -7.57 -5.45 -0.85
C GLU A 308 -7.90 -4.04 -0.39
N PRO A 309 -8.55 -3.23 -1.24
CA PRO A 309 -9.25 -2.04 -0.78
C PRO A 309 -10.47 -2.46 0.06
N HIS A 310 -10.71 -1.76 1.15
CA HIS A 310 -11.80 -2.05 2.06
C HIS A 310 -12.31 -0.82 2.80
N GLY A 311 -13.43 -0.97 3.49
CA GLY A 311 -14.01 0.10 4.27
C GLY A 311 -14.35 1.36 3.47
N PRO A 312 -14.85 1.28 2.20
CA PRO A 312 -15.25 2.48 1.50
C PRO A 312 -16.37 3.18 2.26
N VAL A 313 -16.22 4.50 2.47
CA VAL A 313 -17.20 5.31 3.16
C VAL A 313 -17.24 6.73 2.61
N TYR A 314 -18.43 7.31 2.52
CA TYR A 314 -18.60 8.71 2.14
C TYR A 314 -18.87 9.56 3.38
N TYR A 315 -18.07 10.61 3.56
CA TYR A 315 -18.20 11.53 4.67
C TYR A 315 -17.84 12.97 4.27
N ASN A 316 -18.68 13.92 4.65
CA ASN A 316 -18.47 15.37 4.41
C ASN A 316 -18.09 15.75 2.98
N GLY A 317 -18.64 15.07 1.97
CA GLY A 317 -18.40 15.37 0.56
C GLY A 317 -17.18 14.68 -0.03
N MET A 318 -16.56 13.76 0.71
CA MET A 318 -15.42 12.97 0.28
C MET A 318 -15.69 11.47 0.38
N TYR A 319 -15.20 10.73 -0.57
CA TYR A 319 -15.08 9.29 -0.53
C TYR A 319 -13.76 8.91 0.11
N HIS A 320 -13.80 8.01 1.05
CA HIS A 320 -12.64 7.43 1.71
C HIS A 320 -12.55 5.96 1.32
N LEU A 321 -11.38 5.51 0.94
CA LEU A 321 -11.09 4.11 0.63
C LEU A 321 -9.82 3.70 1.35
N PHE A 322 -9.92 2.65 2.14
CA PHE A 322 -8.77 2.11 2.88
C PHE A 322 -8.27 0.85 2.19
N TYR A 323 -7.06 0.44 2.50
CA TYR A 323 -6.49 -0.79 1.97
C TYR A 323 -5.41 -1.33 2.91
N GLN A 324 -5.23 -2.65 2.93
CA GLN A 324 -4.06 -3.21 3.57
C GLN A 324 -2.81 -2.70 2.87
N ALA A 325 -1.84 -2.21 3.64
CA ALA A 325 -0.58 -1.71 3.15
C ALA A 325 0.59 -2.28 3.96
N ASN A 326 1.66 -2.66 3.26
CA ASN A 326 2.97 -2.78 3.87
C ASN A 326 3.83 -1.62 3.37
N MET A 327 4.15 -0.72 4.28
CA MET A 327 4.95 0.48 3.99
C MET A 327 6.47 0.21 4.12
N THR A 328 6.89 -1.05 4.31
CA THR A 328 8.28 -1.45 4.53
C THR A 328 8.85 -2.33 3.42
N GLY A 329 8.02 -2.94 2.59
CA GLY A 329 8.47 -3.79 1.50
C GLY A 329 7.35 -4.34 0.63
N SER A 330 7.69 -4.78 -0.59
CA SER A 330 6.72 -5.32 -1.56
C SER A 330 6.34 -6.77 -1.25
N TYR A 331 5.87 -7.04 -0.04
CA TYR A 331 5.47 -8.38 0.44
C TYR A 331 4.43 -8.27 1.55
N TRP A 332 3.67 -9.34 1.77
CA TRP A 332 2.70 -9.42 2.85
C TRP A 332 3.40 -9.54 4.21
N ARG A 333 3.48 -8.47 4.96
CA ARG A 333 3.89 -8.33 6.37
C ARG A 333 3.67 -6.89 6.84
N ASN A 334 3.82 -6.65 8.13
CA ASN A 334 3.79 -5.29 8.70
C ASN A 334 2.55 -4.51 8.28
N ILE A 335 1.38 -5.18 8.31
CA ILE A 335 0.18 -4.65 7.70
C ILE A 335 -0.40 -3.53 8.54
N CYS A 336 -0.59 -2.39 7.88
CA CYS A 336 -1.36 -1.24 8.32
C CYS A 336 -2.47 -0.93 7.31
N TRP A 337 -3.29 0.07 7.57
CA TRP A 337 -4.26 0.57 6.60
C TRP A 337 -3.75 1.83 5.94
N GLY A 338 -3.45 1.74 4.65
CA GLY A 338 -3.31 2.91 3.78
C GLY A 338 -4.67 3.57 3.58
N HIS A 339 -4.67 4.82 3.13
CA HIS A 339 -5.88 5.62 3.01
C HIS A 339 -5.84 6.49 1.76
N TYR A 340 -6.91 6.41 0.97
CA TYR A 340 -7.19 7.27 -0.15
C TYR A 340 -8.42 8.13 0.11
N VAL A 341 -8.41 9.35 -0.43
CA VAL A 341 -9.56 10.24 -0.46
C VAL A 341 -9.84 10.70 -1.88
N SER A 342 -11.11 10.88 -2.22
CA SER A 342 -11.55 11.34 -3.54
C SER A 342 -12.87 12.09 -3.45
N THR A 343 -13.16 12.96 -4.41
CA THR A 343 -14.47 13.60 -4.58
C THR A 343 -15.32 12.92 -5.66
N ASP A 344 -14.74 12.02 -6.46
CA ASP A 344 -15.33 11.45 -7.67
C ASP A 344 -15.11 9.94 -7.86
N MET A 345 -14.41 9.27 -6.91
CA MET A 345 -14.01 7.85 -6.96
C MET A 345 -13.06 7.48 -8.13
N VAL A 346 -12.46 8.47 -8.78
CA VAL A 346 -11.49 8.32 -9.87
C VAL A 346 -10.16 8.95 -9.49
N ASN A 347 -10.17 10.24 -9.15
CA ASN A 347 -8.99 10.98 -8.73
C ASN A 347 -8.70 10.70 -7.25
N TRP A 348 -7.99 9.62 -6.97
CA TRP A 348 -7.65 9.20 -5.63
C TRP A 348 -6.37 9.88 -5.15
N LYS A 349 -6.50 10.69 -4.11
CA LYS A 349 -5.38 11.29 -3.39
C LYS A 349 -5.00 10.38 -2.23
N PRO A 350 -3.80 9.82 -2.22
CA PRO A 350 -3.31 9.11 -1.04
C PRO A 350 -2.97 10.09 0.07
N VAL A 351 -3.35 9.73 1.29
CA VAL A 351 -3.07 10.47 2.52
C VAL A 351 -2.33 9.55 3.50
N LYS A 352 -1.99 10.06 4.67
CA LYS A 352 -1.32 9.30 5.72
C LYS A 352 -2.10 8.02 6.04
N GLU A 353 -1.38 6.94 6.36
CA GLU A 353 -2.00 5.70 6.79
C GLU A 353 -2.94 5.91 7.98
N ALA A 354 -4.16 5.38 7.87
CA ALA A 354 -5.22 5.60 8.84
C ALA A 354 -4.96 4.85 10.16
N ILE A 355 -4.63 3.57 10.06
CA ILE A 355 -4.45 2.71 11.22
C ILE A 355 -3.12 1.97 11.10
N VAL A 356 -2.32 2.04 12.15
CA VAL A 356 -1.05 1.32 12.26
C VAL A 356 -1.04 0.48 13.52
N PRO A 357 -0.38 -0.67 13.51
CA PRO A 357 -0.15 -1.42 14.73
C PRO A 357 0.56 -0.56 15.78
N THR A 358 0.12 -0.69 17.03
CA THR A 358 0.60 0.17 18.12
C THR A 358 0.96 -0.67 19.33
N GLU A 359 2.13 -0.40 19.93
CA GLU A 359 2.59 -1.10 21.13
C GLU A 359 1.58 -0.98 22.27
N GLY A 360 1.23 -2.11 22.88
CA GLY A 360 0.29 -2.17 24.01
C GLY A 360 -1.18 -1.95 23.65
N SER A 361 -1.51 -1.80 22.36
CA SER A 361 -2.90 -1.74 21.91
C SER A 361 -3.50 -3.14 21.67
N VAL A 362 -4.77 -3.19 21.30
CA VAL A 362 -5.48 -4.43 20.92
C VAL A 362 -4.99 -5.01 19.58
N VAL A 363 -4.14 -4.28 18.85
CA VAL A 363 -3.63 -4.65 17.53
C VAL A 363 -2.11 -4.45 17.45
N PRO A 364 -1.32 -5.27 18.15
CA PRO A 364 0.13 -5.10 18.16
C PRO A 364 0.83 -5.63 16.91
N ASP A 365 0.24 -6.57 16.17
CA ASP A 365 0.96 -7.35 15.17
C ASP A 365 0.44 -7.19 13.73
N GLY A 366 -0.67 -6.50 13.50
CA GLY A 366 -1.15 -6.19 12.16
C GLY A 366 -2.60 -5.73 12.13
N VAL A 367 -2.89 -4.79 11.25
CA VAL A 367 -4.26 -4.32 10.96
C VAL A 367 -4.68 -4.94 9.64
N TRP A 368 -5.44 -6.05 9.70
CA TRP A 368 -5.86 -6.77 8.50
C TRP A 368 -7.20 -6.26 7.99
N SER A 369 -7.77 -6.88 6.97
CA SER A 369 -8.95 -6.40 6.26
C SER A 369 -10.17 -6.19 7.15
N GLY A 370 -11.09 -5.37 6.66
CA GLY A 370 -12.32 -5.03 7.39
C GLY A 370 -13.26 -4.15 6.57
N GLY A 371 -14.07 -3.36 7.26
CA GLY A 371 -15.08 -2.50 6.67
C GLY A 371 -15.28 -1.20 7.44
N ALA A 372 -16.14 -0.35 6.91
CA ALA A 372 -16.54 0.90 7.54
C ALA A 372 -18.05 1.04 7.59
N THR A 373 -18.55 1.81 8.53
CA THR A 373 -19.94 2.23 8.61
C THR A 373 -20.06 3.56 9.35
N LEU A 374 -21.22 4.20 9.25
CA LEU A 374 -21.54 5.35 10.08
C LEU A 374 -22.28 4.89 11.34
N ASP A 375 -21.94 5.46 12.47
CA ASP A 375 -22.65 5.23 13.73
C ASP A 375 -24.03 5.94 13.75
N ALA A 376 -24.73 5.90 14.89
CA ALA A 376 -26.05 6.52 15.05
C ALA A 376 -26.02 8.04 14.85
N ASN A 377 -24.89 8.68 15.05
CA ASN A 377 -24.66 10.13 14.91
C ASN A 377 -24.04 10.53 13.57
N GLY A 378 -23.81 9.56 12.67
CA GLY A 378 -23.16 9.77 11.38
C GLY A 378 -21.64 9.88 11.47
N VAL A 379 -21.02 9.39 12.54
CA VAL A 379 -19.57 9.33 12.69
C VAL A 379 -19.02 8.11 11.99
N PRO A 380 -18.00 8.23 11.10
CA PRO A 380 -17.37 7.08 10.49
C PRO A 380 -16.64 6.21 11.51
N LEU A 381 -16.91 4.92 11.50
CA LEU A 381 -16.21 3.91 12.28
C LEU A 381 -15.57 2.88 11.36
N LEU A 382 -14.32 2.55 11.60
CA LEU A 382 -13.61 1.47 10.94
C LEU A 382 -13.64 0.23 11.82
N PHE A 383 -14.03 -0.88 11.25
CA PHE A 383 -13.97 -2.21 11.86
C PHE A 383 -12.93 -3.03 11.11
N PHE A 384 -11.91 -3.48 11.80
CA PHE A 384 -10.78 -4.17 11.19
C PHE A 384 -10.44 -5.46 11.92
N THR A 385 -9.75 -6.35 11.25
CA THR A 385 -9.19 -7.52 11.89
C THR A 385 -7.94 -7.13 12.67
N ALA A 386 -8.03 -7.20 13.99
CA ALA A 386 -6.92 -6.97 14.90
C ALA A 386 -6.06 -8.22 14.98
N GLY A 387 -4.89 -8.19 14.33
CA GLY A 387 -3.89 -9.26 14.38
C GLY A 387 -3.12 -9.21 15.68
N ASN A 388 -3.07 -10.34 16.38
CA ASN A 388 -2.33 -10.51 17.62
C ASN A 388 -1.68 -11.90 17.66
N ASP A 389 -0.51 -12.04 17.06
CA ASP A 389 0.22 -13.30 17.02
C ASP A 389 0.74 -13.71 18.41
N SER A 390 0.88 -12.73 19.29
CA SER A 390 1.26 -12.90 20.71
C SER A 390 0.07 -13.10 21.64
N PHE A 391 -1.09 -13.51 21.15
CA PHE A 391 -2.37 -13.59 21.88
C PHE A 391 -2.32 -14.27 23.25
N ARG A 392 -1.18 -14.86 23.62
CA ARG A 392 -0.90 -15.42 24.95
C ARG A 392 -1.04 -14.43 26.08
N GLU A 393 -0.98 -13.12 25.78
CA GLU A 393 -1.12 -12.07 26.77
C GLU A 393 -2.57 -11.77 27.15
N TYR A 394 -3.55 -12.22 26.35
CA TYR A 394 -4.97 -12.01 26.58
C TYR A 394 -5.63 -13.30 27.07
N GLU A 395 -5.85 -13.42 28.39
CA GLU A 395 -6.57 -14.57 28.95
C GLU A 395 -7.99 -14.68 28.34
N GLY A 396 -8.28 -15.84 27.75
CA GLY A 396 -9.62 -16.17 27.24
C GLY A 396 -9.82 -15.98 25.73
N LEU A 397 -8.86 -15.48 24.98
CA LEU A 397 -8.92 -15.50 23.52
C LEU A 397 -8.70 -16.93 23.00
N ILE A 398 -9.50 -17.29 21.98
CA ILE A 398 -9.38 -18.56 21.26
C ILE A 398 -8.79 -18.39 19.86
N SER A 399 -8.55 -17.14 19.46
CA SER A 399 -8.06 -16.73 18.15
C SER A 399 -7.07 -15.57 18.29
N ASN A 400 -6.07 -15.54 17.42
CA ASN A 400 -5.21 -14.38 17.20
C ASN A 400 -5.86 -13.34 16.26
N GLN A 401 -7.09 -13.55 15.84
CA GLN A 401 -7.88 -12.69 14.97
C GLN A 401 -9.18 -12.33 15.67
N ASN A 402 -9.37 -11.05 15.93
CA ASN A 402 -10.58 -10.49 16.52
C ASN A 402 -10.87 -9.15 15.85
N ILE A 403 -12.01 -8.53 16.13
CA ILE A 403 -12.39 -7.29 15.46
C ILE A 403 -12.05 -6.11 16.35
N GLY A 404 -11.20 -5.22 15.84
CA GLY A 404 -10.88 -3.92 16.40
C GLY A 404 -11.76 -2.82 15.82
N ILE A 405 -11.77 -1.66 16.47
CA ILE A 405 -12.50 -0.47 16.03
C ILE A 405 -11.58 0.73 16.06
N ALA A 406 -11.75 1.64 15.08
CA ALA A 406 -11.13 2.95 15.10
C ALA A 406 -12.13 4.03 14.68
N TYR A 407 -11.88 5.26 15.12
CA TYR A 407 -12.69 6.43 14.81
C TYR A 407 -11.79 7.63 14.47
N PRO A 408 -12.29 8.63 13.70
CA PRO A 408 -11.51 9.81 13.35
C PRO A 408 -11.15 10.63 14.60
N ALA A 409 -9.90 11.09 14.70
CA ALA A 409 -9.45 11.96 15.79
C ALA A 409 -10.05 13.38 15.67
N ASP A 410 -10.30 13.86 14.46
CA ASP A 410 -10.86 15.17 14.17
C ASP A 410 -11.91 15.08 13.05
N LEU A 411 -13.18 15.23 13.41
CA LEU A 411 -14.30 15.22 12.45
C LEU A 411 -14.40 16.50 11.60
N SER A 412 -13.62 17.53 11.91
CA SER A 412 -13.54 18.76 11.13
C SER A 412 -12.52 18.66 9.99
N ASP A 413 -11.64 17.67 10.01
CA ASP A 413 -10.75 17.33 8.91
C ASP A 413 -11.53 16.56 7.83
N PRO A 414 -11.75 17.14 6.63
CA PRO A 414 -12.49 16.44 5.58
C PRO A 414 -11.77 15.21 5.03
N GLU A 415 -10.45 15.14 5.16
CA GLU A 415 -9.63 14.01 4.73
C GLU A 415 -9.52 12.90 5.79
N LEU A 416 -9.99 13.13 7.02
CA LEU A 416 -9.94 12.19 8.13
C LEU A 416 -8.56 11.53 8.27
N THR A 417 -7.51 12.34 8.29
CA THR A 417 -6.12 11.87 8.21
C THR A 417 -5.64 11.13 9.47
N ASP A 418 -6.20 11.45 10.63
CA ASP A 418 -5.81 10.87 11.91
C ASP A 418 -6.95 10.04 12.52
N TRP A 419 -6.62 8.82 12.93
CA TRP A 419 -7.56 7.87 13.51
C TRP A 419 -7.09 7.40 14.89
N VAL A 420 -8.04 7.10 15.76
CA VAL A 420 -7.82 6.57 17.10
C VAL A 420 -8.32 5.13 17.16
N ILE A 421 -7.46 4.21 17.55
CA ILE A 421 -7.82 2.82 17.83
C ILE A 421 -8.47 2.77 19.22
N CYS A 422 -9.63 2.13 19.32
CA CYS A 422 -10.28 1.90 20.62
C CYS A 422 -9.43 0.97 21.49
N ASP A 423 -9.41 1.23 22.80
CA ASP A 423 -8.64 0.44 23.77
C ASP A 423 -9.18 -1.00 23.94
N GLU A 424 -10.44 -1.23 23.55
CA GLU A 424 -11.09 -2.54 23.66
C GLU A 424 -11.45 -3.09 22.26
N LEU A 425 -11.40 -4.43 22.13
CA LEU A 425 -11.88 -5.13 20.93
C LEU A 425 -13.39 -4.96 20.76
N GLY A 426 -13.83 -4.65 19.55
CA GLY A 426 -15.25 -4.52 19.20
C GLY A 426 -16.00 -5.85 19.20
N LEU A 427 -15.31 -6.92 18.81
CA LEU A 427 -15.90 -8.27 18.82
C LEU A 427 -14.80 -9.33 18.99
N ILE A 428 -15.05 -10.27 19.88
CA ILE A 428 -14.14 -11.37 20.19
C ILE A 428 -14.78 -12.69 19.77
N GLN A 429 -14.00 -13.54 19.08
CA GLN A 429 -14.46 -14.88 18.74
C GLN A 429 -14.73 -15.70 20.00
N LYS A 430 -15.91 -16.28 20.09
CA LYS A 430 -16.32 -17.18 21.18
C LYS A 430 -16.39 -18.62 20.71
N GLN A 431 -16.20 -19.54 21.66
CA GLN A 431 -16.27 -20.98 21.38
C GLN A 431 -17.60 -21.37 20.70
N GLY A 432 -17.51 -22.05 19.57
CA GLY A 432 -18.67 -22.48 18.77
C GLY A 432 -19.20 -21.43 17.78
N GLN A 433 -18.56 -20.28 17.70
CA GLN A 433 -18.83 -19.26 16.68
C GLN A 433 -17.80 -19.37 15.55
N GLY A 434 -18.11 -20.20 14.56
CA GLY A 434 -17.18 -20.50 13.46
C GLY A 434 -15.99 -21.38 13.89
N ARG A 435 -15.06 -21.57 12.96
CA ARG A 435 -13.82 -22.32 13.21
C ARG A 435 -12.84 -21.45 14.01
N ALA A 436 -12.30 -21.99 15.09
CA ALA A 436 -11.33 -21.27 15.92
C ALA A 436 -10.08 -20.87 15.11
N GLY A 437 -9.69 -19.60 15.23
CA GLY A 437 -8.59 -19.03 14.46
C GLY A 437 -8.95 -18.53 13.06
N GLU A 438 -10.20 -18.72 12.62
CA GLU A 438 -10.75 -18.15 11.40
C GLU A 438 -11.85 -17.14 11.77
N PHE A 439 -11.46 -15.89 12.00
CA PHE A 439 -12.38 -14.84 12.47
C PHE A 439 -11.85 -13.46 12.09
N ARG A 440 -12.17 -13.03 10.86
CA ARG A 440 -11.59 -11.84 10.24
C ARG A 440 -12.52 -11.17 9.24
N ASP A 441 -12.07 -10.09 8.64
CA ASP A 441 -12.65 -9.38 7.51
C ASP A 441 -14.12 -8.98 7.75
N PRO A 442 -14.40 -8.15 8.78
CA PRO A 442 -15.76 -7.72 9.07
C PRO A 442 -16.30 -6.81 7.96
N HIS A 443 -17.46 -7.18 7.40
CA HIS A 443 -18.27 -6.30 6.56
C HIS A 443 -19.44 -5.79 7.37
N ILE A 444 -19.66 -4.46 7.42
CA ILE A 444 -20.70 -3.85 8.22
C ILE A 444 -21.64 -3.05 7.33
N TRP A 445 -22.95 -3.31 7.47
CA TRP A 445 -23.99 -2.53 6.80
C TRP A 445 -25.16 -2.28 7.75
N LYS A 446 -26.06 -1.40 7.33
CA LYS A 446 -27.27 -1.10 8.10
C LYS A 446 -28.50 -1.61 7.35
N GLU A 447 -29.30 -2.45 8.02
CA GLU A 447 -30.57 -3.00 7.52
C GLU A 447 -31.70 -2.38 8.33
N GLY A 448 -32.38 -1.38 7.77
CA GLY A 448 -33.31 -0.55 8.54
C GLY A 448 -32.65 0.17 9.71
N ASP A 449 -33.05 -0.14 10.93
CA ASP A 449 -32.49 0.43 12.17
C ASP A 449 -31.42 -0.48 12.81
N ILE A 450 -31.10 -1.62 12.20
CA ILE A 450 -30.17 -2.62 12.74
C ILE A 450 -28.84 -2.55 11.99
N TRP A 451 -27.74 -2.51 12.73
CA TRP A 451 -26.42 -2.76 12.16
C TRP A 451 -26.15 -4.24 12.10
N CYS A 452 -25.72 -4.69 10.95
CA CYS A 452 -25.32 -6.07 10.67
C CYS A 452 -23.81 -6.13 10.44
N MET A 453 -23.19 -7.21 10.88
CA MET A 453 -21.76 -7.49 10.61
C MET A 453 -21.63 -8.93 10.14
N LEU A 454 -21.05 -9.12 8.94
CA LEU A 454 -20.54 -10.42 8.51
C LEU A 454 -19.09 -10.55 8.91
N VAL A 455 -18.70 -11.74 9.36
CA VAL A 455 -17.30 -12.06 9.71
C VAL A 455 -16.92 -13.36 8.99
N CYS A 456 -15.79 -13.33 8.27
CA CYS A 456 -15.19 -14.53 7.68
C CYS A 456 -14.94 -15.61 8.71
N SER A 457 -15.29 -16.83 8.36
CA SER A 457 -14.94 -18.01 9.14
C SER A 457 -14.93 -19.28 8.29
N GLY A 458 -14.60 -20.39 8.94
CA GLY A 458 -14.87 -21.74 8.46
C GLY A 458 -16.05 -22.35 9.19
N SER A 459 -16.71 -23.31 8.55
CA SER A 459 -17.80 -24.09 9.17
C SER A 459 -17.28 -24.91 10.36
N THR A 460 -18.12 -25.01 11.40
CA THR A 460 -17.87 -25.90 12.56
C THR A 460 -18.35 -27.32 12.32
N SER A 461 -19.23 -27.52 11.34
CA SER A 461 -19.88 -28.82 11.04
C SER A 461 -19.27 -29.54 9.84
N SER A 462 -18.52 -28.83 8.99
CA SER A 462 -17.90 -29.34 7.77
C SER A 462 -16.49 -28.79 7.53
N THR A 463 -15.88 -29.13 6.39
CA THR A 463 -14.60 -28.58 5.97
C THR A 463 -14.74 -27.28 5.18
N GLY A 464 -15.96 -26.85 4.83
CA GLY A 464 -16.21 -25.65 4.01
C GLY A 464 -16.02 -24.34 4.75
N GLY A 465 -16.06 -23.26 4.00
CA GLY A 465 -16.08 -21.89 4.51
C GLY A 465 -17.48 -21.52 5.08
N SER A 466 -17.52 -20.40 5.76
CA SER A 466 -18.73 -19.85 6.38
C SER A 466 -18.57 -18.33 6.57
N ALA A 467 -19.69 -17.61 6.57
CA ALA A 467 -19.76 -16.20 6.98
C ALA A 467 -20.72 -16.08 8.17
N LEU A 468 -20.23 -15.51 9.26
CA LEU A 468 -20.95 -15.39 10.52
C LEU A 468 -21.66 -14.06 10.62
N LEU A 469 -22.95 -14.08 10.98
CA LEU A 469 -23.74 -12.85 11.18
C LEU A 469 -23.83 -12.47 12.65
N TYR A 470 -23.58 -11.18 12.88
CA TYR A 470 -23.84 -10.49 14.13
C TYR A 470 -24.75 -9.29 13.88
N THR A 471 -25.59 -8.93 14.83
CA THR A 471 -26.47 -7.75 14.71
C THR A 471 -26.47 -6.95 16.00
N THR A 472 -26.64 -5.64 15.90
CA THR A 472 -26.87 -4.74 17.02
C THR A 472 -27.85 -3.64 16.64
N ASP A 473 -28.68 -3.19 17.58
CA ASP A 473 -29.55 -2.02 17.44
C ASP A 473 -28.90 -0.73 17.96
N THR A 474 -27.70 -0.83 18.53
CA THR A 474 -26.94 0.27 19.11
C THR A 474 -25.53 0.26 18.56
N LEU A 475 -25.13 1.37 17.95
CA LEU A 475 -23.76 1.63 17.54
C LEU A 475 -23.53 3.13 17.65
N GLU A 476 -22.77 3.55 18.68
CA GLU A 476 -22.58 4.97 18.97
C GLU A 476 -21.21 5.23 19.63
N LEU A 477 -20.41 6.09 19.04
CA LEU A 477 -19.19 6.60 19.63
C LEU A 477 -19.54 7.57 20.76
N LYS A 478 -18.96 7.36 21.94
CA LYS A 478 -19.14 8.21 23.12
C LYS A 478 -18.00 9.24 23.25
N ASP A 479 -18.26 10.30 24.01
CA ASP A 479 -17.29 11.38 24.26
C ASP A 479 -15.99 10.91 24.93
N ASP A 480 -15.99 9.75 25.59
CA ASP A 480 -14.81 9.15 26.22
C ASP A 480 -14.00 8.23 25.28
N GLY A 481 -14.40 8.12 24.00
CA GLY A 481 -13.75 7.28 23.01
C GLY A 481 -14.17 5.82 23.02
N THR A 482 -15.11 5.44 23.88
CA THR A 482 -15.71 4.10 23.84
C THR A 482 -16.83 4.02 22.81
N VAL A 483 -17.08 2.84 22.26
CA VAL A 483 -18.20 2.60 21.33
C VAL A 483 -19.26 1.76 22.01
N ASP A 484 -20.47 2.30 22.13
CA ASP A 484 -21.63 1.61 22.69
C ASP A 484 -22.21 0.69 21.61
N MET A 485 -22.20 -0.64 21.87
CA MET A 485 -22.63 -1.68 20.96
C MET A 485 -22.88 -2.99 21.73
N ASP A 486 -23.84 -3.81 21.27
CA ASP A 486 -24.12 -5.13 21.84
C ASP A 486 -24.36 -6.16 20.71
N TRP A 487 -23.29 -6.66 20.13
CA TRP A 487 -23.35 -7.61 19.02
C TRP A 487 -23.96 -8.95 19.44
N GLN A 488 -25.09 -9.29 18.82
CA GLN A 488 -25.83 -10.54 19.01
C GLN A 488 -25.49 -11.52 17.89
N TYR A 489 -24.90 -12.66 18.22
CA TYR A 489 -24.60 -13.72 17.26
C TYR A 489 -25.87 -14.38 16.73
N LYS A 490 -26.03 -14.41 15.40
CA LYS A 490 -27.17 -15.02 14.70
C LYS A 490 -26.84 -16.38 14.06
N GLY A 491 -25.58 -16.72 13.96
CA GLY A 491 -25.11 -17.94 13.31
C GLY A 491 -24.49 -17.68 11.94
N PRO A 492 -24.14 -18.73 11.20
CA PRO A 492 -23.71 -18.61 9.81
C PRO A 492 -24.89 -18.18 8.92
N VAL A 493 -24.63 -17.20 8.03
CA VAL A 493 -25.62 -16.71 7.05
C VAL A 493 -25.96 -17.80 6.04
N TYR A 494 -24.91 -18.41 5.51
CA TYR A 494 -24.93 -19.47 4.51
C TYR A 494 -23.69 -20.36 4.67
N GLU A 495 -23.81 -21.63 4.32
CA GLU A 495 -22.71 -22.60 4.33
C GLU A 495 -22.89 -23.60 3.18
N MET A 496 -21.80 -23.96 2.54
CA MET A 496 -21.76 -25.04 1.56
C MET A 496 -21.07 -26.26 2.18
N GLU A 497 -21.81 -27.30 2.45
CA GLU A 497 -21.27 -28.53 3.04
C GLU A 497 -20.33 -29.24 2.06
N ASN A 498 -19.14 -29.63 2.56
CA ASN A 498 -18.17 -30.49 1.85
C ASN A 498 -17.67 -29.97 0.50
N GLN A 499 -17.71 -28.67 0.23
CA GLN A 499 -17.26 -28.02 -1.02
C GLN A 499 -15.91 -27.30 -0.88
N SER A 500 -15.14 -27.60 0.17
CA SER A 500 -13.86 -26.92 0.43
C SER A 500 -12.83 -27.03 -0.70
N ALA A 501 -12.92 -28.06 -1.52
CA ALA A 501 -12.02 -28.20 -2.69
C ALA A 501 -12.31 -27.20 -3.81
N LEU A 502 -13.54 -26.64 -3.86
CA LEU A 502 -13.95 -25.67 -4.87
C LEU A 502 -14.01 -24.25 -4.31
N TYR A 503 -14.53 -24.11 -3.10
CA TYR A 503 -14.86 -22.80 -2.52
C TYR A 503 -14.11 -22.53 -1.19
N GLY A 504 -12.97 -23.15 -0.98
CA GLY A 504 -12.11 -22.90 0.18
C GLY A 504 -12.64 -23.43 1.51
N THR A 505 -11.82 -23.24 2.53
CA THR A 505 -12.11 -23.64 3.91
C THR A 505 -12.51 -22.46 4.79
N SER A 506 -12.25 -21.24 4.34
CA SER A 506 -12.68 -19.96 4.91
C SER A 506 -13.21 -19.07 3.80
N TRP A 507 -14.16 -18.20 4.12
CA TRP A 507 -14.72 -17.24 3.19
C TRP A 507 -14.33 -15.82 3.58
N GLU A 508 -13.19 -15.37 3.05
CA GLU A 508 -12.68 -14.03 3.27
C GLU A 508 -13.57 -12.97 2.63
N LEU A 509 -13.55 -11.78 3.23
CA LEU A 509 -14.22 -10.58 2.73
C LEU A 509 -15.69 -10.80 2.35
N PRO A 510 -16.51 -11.46 3.20
CA PRO A 510 -17.87 -11.75 2.85
C PRO A 510 -18.69 -10.45 2.79
N ILE A 511 -19.46 -10.25 1.72
CA ILE A 511 -20.34 -9.10 1.54
C ILE A 511 -21.78 -9.59 1.36
N ILE A 512 -22.75 -8.90 1.95
CA ILE A 512 -24.16 -9.06 1.65
C ILE A 512 -24.82 -7.68 1.59
N LEU A 513 -25.47 -7.38 0.45
CA LEU A 513 -26.15 -6.11 0.21
C LEU A 513 -27.40 -6.31 -0.66
N PRO A 514 -28.45 -5.50 -0.45
CA PRO A 514 -29.56 -5.45 -1.39
C PRO A 514 -29.12 -4.78 -2.69
N VAL A 515 -29.37 -5.42 -3.82
CA VAL A 515 -29.10 -4.91 -5.16
C VAL A 515 -30.40 -4.84 -5.95
N THR A 516 -30.57 -3.78 -6.74
CA THR A 516 -31.83 -3.47 -7.44
C THR A 516 -31.57 -3.32 -8.94
N ASN A 517 -32.55 -3.68 -9.77
CA ASN A 517 -32.49 -3.41 -11.21
C ASN A 517 -32.68 -1.91 -11.50
N GLU A 518 -32.26 -1.44 -12.65
CA GLU A 518 -32.32 0.00 -13.02
C GLU A 518 -33.74 0.58 -12.92
N ALA A 519 -34.75 -0.22 -13.21
CA ALA A 519 -36.16 0.20 -13.08
C ALA A 519 -36.62 0.35 -11.61
N GLY A 520 -35.82 -0.09 -10.62
CA GLY A 520 -36.20 -0.08 -9.21
C GLY A 520 -37.36 -1.01 -8.85
N THR A 521 -37.67 -2.01 -9.69
CA THR A 521 -38.83 -2.88 -9.55
C THR A 521 -38.50 -4.24 -8.96
N ILE A 522 -37.27 -4.69 -9.02
CA ILE A 522 -36.77 -5.97 -8.49
C ILE A 522 -35.58 -5.68 -7.60
N THR A 523 -35.62 -6.22 -6.38
CA THR A 523 -34.53 -6.20 -5.43
C THR A 523 -34.22 -7.61 -4.99
N LYS A 524 -32.94 -7.98 -4.97
CA LYS A 524 -32.41 -9.23 -4.45
C LYS A 524 -31.27 -8.90 -3.49
N TYR A 525 -30.87 -9.86 -2.69
CA TYR A 525 -29.60 -9.75 -1.98
C TYR A 525 -28.48 -10.40 -2.81
N PHE A 526 -27.39 -9.68 -2.93
CA PHE A 526 -26.13 -10.13 -3.45
C PHE A 526 -25.28 -10.59 -2.27
N PHE A 527 -24.87 -11.85 -2.27
CA PHE A 527 -23.93 -12.41 -1.29
C PHE A 527 -22.67 -12.88 -1.98
N GLU A 528 -21.53 -12.40 -1.54
CA GLU A 528 -20.25 -12.60 -2.19
C GLU A 528 -19.19 -13.06 -1.20
N ILE A 529 -18.20 -13.82 -1.70
CA ILE A 529 -17.05 -14.33 -0.95
C ILE A 529 -15.78 -14.36 -1.80
N SER A 530 -14.65 -14.19 -1.13
CA SER A 530 -13.30 -14.55 -1.63
C SER A 530 -12.84 -15.81 -0.89
N PRO A 531 -12.84 -17.00 -1.51
CA PRO A 531 -12.51 -18.22 -0.79
C PRO A 531 -11.01 -18.35 -0.49
N ALA A 532 -10.69 -18.83 0.71
CA ALA A 532 -9.32 -19.10 1.17
C ALA A 532 -9.13 -20.57 1.58
N PRO A 533 -7.92 -21.14 1.45
CA PRO A 533 -6.75 -20.51 0.85
C PRO A 533 -6.88 -20.38 -0.68
N ALA A 534 -6.34 -19.32 -1.21
CA ALA A 534 -6.34 -18.99 -2.63
C ALA A 534 -5.86 -20.11 -3.55
N SER A 535 -4.88 -20.89 -3.10
CA SER A 535 -4.34 -22.04 -3.86
C SER A 535 -5.38 -23.15 -4.18
N ILE A 536 -6.52 -23.15 -3.49
CA ILE A 536 -7.61 -24.09 -3.74
C ILE A 536 -8.57 -23.54 -4.81
N ALA A 537 -8.82 -22.24 -4.81
CA ALA A 537 -9.90 -21.60 -5.54
C ALA A 537 -9.44 -20.66 -6.67
N ASP A 538 -8.18 -20.64 -7.05
CA ASP A 538 -7.62 -19.75 -8.07
C ASP A 538 -7.92 -18.25 -7.81
N ASN A 539 -8.03 -17.83 -6.56
CA ASN A 539 -8.38 -16.45 -6.16
C ASN A 539 -9.56 -15.87 -6.95
N LYS A 540 -10.63 -16.59 -7.09
CA LYS A 540 -11.87 -16.13 -7.74
C LYS A 540 -12.80 -15.55 -6.71
N VAL A 541 -13.60 -14.60 -7.15
CA VAL A 541 -14.69 -13.99 -6.37
C VAL A 541 -16.01 -14.61 -6.80
N TYR A 542 -16.67 -15.26 -5.87
CA TYR A 542 -17.95 -15.93 -6.13
C TYR A 542 -19.12 -15.19 -5.48
N TYR A 543 -20.25 -15.13 -6.17
CA TYR A 543 -21.46 -14.55 -5.63
C TYR A 543 -22.70 -15.41 -5.88
N TRP A 544 -23.71 -15.17 -5.05
CA TRP A 544 -25.07 -15.68 -5.17
C TRP A 544 -26.04 -14.51 -5.17
N LEU A 545 -27.16 -14.66 -5.88
CA LEU A 545 -28.36 -13.85 -5.68
C LEU A 545 -29.39 -14.66 -4.90
N GLY A 546 -30.20 -13.97 -4.09
CA GLY A 546 -31.23 -14.64 -3.31
C GLY A 546 -31.94 -13.72 -2.34
N ASP A 547 -32.53 -14.30 -1.33
CA ASP A 547 -33.28 -13.62 -0.28
C ASP A 547 -32.51 -13.67 1.04
N PHE A 548 -32.45 -12.55 1.76
CA PHE A 548 -31.90 -12.48 3.10
C PHE A 548 -33.02 -12.18 4.11
N ASP A 549 -33.10 -13.01 5.15
CA ASP A 549 -34.04 -12.83 6.25
C ASP A 549 -33.28 -12.44 7.52
N LEU A 550 -33.39 -11.17 7.90
CA LEU A 550 -32.76 -10.60 9.08
C LEU A 550 -33.22 -11.26 10.39
N GLU A 551 -34.49 -11.70 10.49
CA GLU A 551 -35.01 -12.30 11.72
C GLU A 551 -34.33 -13.64 12.00
N THR A 552 -34.22 -14.50 10.99
CA THR A 552 -33.53 -15.80 11.09
C THR A 552 -32.01 -15.70 10.89
N GLY A 553 -31.52 -14.60 10.34
CA GLY A 553 -30.12 -14.41 9.99
C GLY A 553 -29.65 -15.34 8.86
N LYS A 554 -30.54 -15.68 7.92
CA LYS A 554 -30.23 -16.62 6.85
C LYS A 554 -30.36 -15.99 5.47
N PHE A 555 -29.41 -16.36 4.62
CA PHE A 555 -29.46 -16.14 3.19
C PHE A 555 -29.90 -17.43 2.48
N THR A 556 -30.82 -17.30 1.53
CA THR A 556 -31.30 -18.39 0.72
C THR A 556 -31.05 -18.08 -0.76
N PRO A 557 -30.11 -18.77 -1.41
CA PRO A 557 -29.84 -18.56 -2.83
C PRO A 557 -31.08 -18.88 -3.69
N ASP A 558 -31.27 -18.11 -4.76
CA ASP A 558 -32.24 -18.43 -5.81
C ASP A 558 -31.93 -19.80 -6.45
N GLU A 559 -32.90 -20.41 -7.07
CA GLU A 559 -32.80 -21.78 -7.61
C GLU A 559 -31.64 -21.90 -8.62
N ALA A 560 -31.42 -20.87 -9.43
CA ALA A 560 -30.33 -20.84 -10.41
C ALA A 560 -28.90 -20.85 -9.78
N PHE A 561 -28.79 -20.38 -8.54
CA PHE A 561 -27.53 -20.30 -7.79
C PHE A 561 -27.33 -21.43 -6.78
N GLN A 562 -28.27 -22.35 -6.64
CA GLN A 562 -28.17 -23.43 -5.65
C GLN A 562 -27.03 -24.38 -5.98
N GLY A 563 -25.94 -24.29 -5.16
CA GLY A 563 -24.75 -25.13 -5.30
C GLY A 563 -23.75 -24.70 -6.35
N GLU A 564 -24.06 -23.68 -7.17
CA GLU A 564 -23.17 -23.15 -8.22
C GLU A 564 -23.21 -21.61 -8.23
N PRO A 565 -22.30 -20.96 -7.47
CA PRO A 565 -22.18 -19.51 -7.49
C PRO A 565 -21.61 -19.02 -8.84
N HIS A 566 -21.90 -17.78 -9.17
CA HIS A 566 -21.42 -17.14 -10.39
C HIS A 566 -20.15 -16.32 -10.13
N LEU A 567 -19.51 -15.88 -11.20
CA LEU A 567 -18.36 -14.96 -11.20
C LEU A 567 -18.80 -13.63 -11.83
N LEU A 568 -18.34 -12.53 -11.26
CA LEU A 568 -18.46 -11.21 -11.88
C LEU A 568 -17.32 -10.96 -12.88
N ASP A 569 -16.11 -11.32 -12.48
CA ASP A 569 -14.91 -11.21 -13.28
C ASP A 569 -14.32 -12.60 -13.53
N TYR A 570 -14.05 -12.91 -14.78
CA TYR A 570 -13.48 -14.20 -15.16
C TYR A 570 -11.95 -14.23 -15.05
N GLY A 571 -11.32 -13.07 -14.75
CA GLY A 571 -9.87 -12.92 -14.60
C GLY A 571 -9.35 -13.59 -13.33
N ALA A 572 -9.01 -14.88 -13.42
CA ALA A 572 -8.50 -15.64 -12.28
C ALA A 572 -7.19 -15.08 -11.75
N ASN A 573 -7.05 -15.01 -10.43
CA ASN A 573 -5.87 -14.54 -9.70
C ASN A 573 -5.51 -13.05 -9.95
N VAL A 574 -6.37 -12.26 -10.55
CA VAL A 574 -6.18 -10.81 -10.74
C VAL A 574 -7.21 -10.06 -9.92
N PHE A 575 -8.48 -10.15 -10.29
CA PHE A 575 -9.59 -9.56 -9.54
C PHE A 575 -9.90 -10.41 -8.30
N THR A 576 -9.76 -9.82 -7.11
CA THR A 576 -10.05 -10.52 -5.84
C THR A 576 -10.29 -9.51 -4.71
N GLY A 577 -10.81 -9.98 -3.59
CA GLY A 577 -10.96 -9.21 -2.37
C GLY A 577 -11.74 -7.90 -2.53
N PRO A 578 -12.96 -7.91 -3.14
CA PRO A 578 -13.71 -6.68 -3.31
C PRO A 578 -14.31 -6.18 -2.00
N SER A 579 -14.64 -4.89 -2.00
CA SER A 579 -15.48 -4.22 -1.01
C SER A 579 -16.49 -3.34 -1.73
N CYS A 580 -17.65 -3.10 -1.11
CA CYS A 580 -18.73 -2.35 -1.73
C CYS A 580 -19.11 -1.12 -0.91
N LEU A 581 -19.50 -0.06 -1.62
CA LEU A 581 -20.12 1.14 -1.10
C LEU A 581 -21.52 1.27 -1.70
N VAL A 582 -22.55 1.38 -0.86
CA VAL A 582 -23.81 1.96 -1.29
C VAL A 582 -23.66 3.47 -1.25
N ASP A 583 -23.50 4.08 -2.41
CA ASP A 583 -23.23 5.50 -2.50
C ASP A 583 -24.43 6.33 -2.02
N PRO A 584 -24.30 7.14 -0.97
CA PRO A 584 -25.41 7.94 -0.48
C PRO A 584 -25.80 9.11 -1.42
N VAL A 585 -25.01 9.39 -2.43
CA VAL A 585 -25.24 10.47 -3.40
C VAL A 585 -26.10 9.97 -4.56
N SER A 586 -25.72 8.89 -5.20
CA SER A 586 -26.44 8.31 -6.36
C SER A 586 -27.43 7.22 -5.96
N GLY A 587 -27.18 6.49 -4.88
CA GLY A 587 -27.89 5.27 -4.49
C GLY A 587 -27.37 4.01 -5.19
N ASP A 588 -26.38 4.14 -6.07
CA ASP A 588 -25.75 3.02 -6.74
C ASP A 588 -24.83 2.23 -5.81
N ILE A 589 -24.51 1.01 -6.18
CA ILE A 589 -23.50 0.21 -5.50
C ILE A 589 -22.22 0.24 -6.33
N TYR A 590 -21.15 0.73 -5.71
CA TYR A 590 -19.81 0.70 -6.28
C TYR A 590 -18.95 -0.34 -5.58
N MET A 591 -18.26 -1.14 -6.40
CA MET A 591 -17.34 -2.18 -5.96
C MET A 591 -15.90 -1.79 -6.25
N PHE A 592 -15.04 -1.93 -5.26
CA PHE A 592 -13.59 -1.74 -5.33
C PHE A 592 -12.91 -3.07 -5.07
N SER A 593 -11.88 -3.39 -5.83
CA SER A 593 -11.16 -4.65 -5.68
C SER A 593 -9.67 -4.45 -5.83
N ILE A 594 -8.88 -5.41 -5.37
CA ILE A 594 -7.48 -5.49 -5.72
C ILE A 594 -7.32 -6.15 -7.09
N MET A 595 -6.40 -5.60 -7.89
CA MET A 595 -5.84 -6.24 -9.08
C MET A 595 -4.48 -6.81 -8.71
N GLN A 596 -4.43 -8.11 -8.43
CA GLN A 596 -3.22 -8.76 -7.94
C GLN A 596 -2.10 -8.76 -8.98
N ASP A 597 -0.91 -8.50 -8.50
CA ASP A 597 0.32 -8.65 -9.28
C ASP A 597 0.61 -10.14 -9.49
N GLN A 598 0.81 -10.52 -10.73
CA GLN A 598 1.07 -11.91 -11.11
C GLN A 598 2.57 -12.25 -11.18
N ARG A 599 3.45 -11.27 -10.92
CA ARG A 599 4.90 -11.50 -10.82
C ARG A 599 5.25 -12.22 -9.53
N GLY A 600 6.45 -12.78 -9.48
CA GLY A 600 6.99 -13.39 -8.27
C GLY A 600 7.46 -12.34 -7.24
N ALA A 601 7.70 -12.77 -6.00
CA ALA A 601 8.14 -11.88 -4.93
C ALA A 601 9.49 -11.20 -5.22
N ALA A 602 10.36 -11.82 -6.04
CA ALA A 602 11.62 -11.21 -6.43
C ALA A 602 11.42 -10.02 -7.37
N GLU A 603 10.53 -10.16 -8.34
CA GLU A 603 10.19 -9.13 -9.33
C GLU A 603 9.39 -7.99 -8.67
N GLN A 604 8.45 -8.32 -7.78
CA GLN A 604 7.72 -7.32 -6.97
C GLN A 604 8.68 -6.50 -6.11
N GLY A 605 9.64 -7.17 -5.44
CA GLY A 605 10.69 -6.50 -4.69
C GLY A 605 11.59 -5.64 -5.57
N ALA A 606 11.92 -6.11 -6.78
CA ALA A 606 12.74 -5.41 -7.75
C ALA A 606 12.03 -4.17 -8.33
N SER A 607 10.75 -4.22 -8.59
CA SER A 607 9.97 -3.07 -9.07
C SER A 607 9.60 -2.08 -7.95
N GLY A 608 9.69 -2.47 -6.67
CA GLY A 608 9.40 -1.64 -5.51
C GLY A 608 7.93 -1.38 -5.26
N TRP A 609 7.07 -2.09 -5.96
CA TRP A 609 5.63 -2.05 -5.76
C TRP A 609 4.99 -3.40 -6.12
N ALA A 610 3.84 -3.66 -5.55
CA ALA A 610 3.02 -4.81 -5.90
C ALA A 610 1.54 -4.48 -5.69
N HIS A 611 0.74 -4.97 -6.63
CA HIS A 611 -0.71 -4.83 -6.68
C HIS A 611 -1.19 -3.41 -7.00
N THR A 612 -2.49 -3.28 -7.31
CA THR A 612 -3.18 -2.01 -7.59
C THR A 612 -4.64 -2.14 -7.23
N VAL A 613 -5.32 -1.03 -7.00
CA VAL A 613 -6.79 -0.98 -6.93
C VAL A 613 -7.34 -1.09 -8.34
N GLY A 614 -8.36 -1.90 -8.57
CA GLY A 614 -9.12 -1.93 -9.82
C GLY A 614 -9.98 -0.67 -10.01
N LEU A 615 -10.47 -0.47 -11.21
CA LEU A 615 -11.44 0.58 -11.48
C LEU A 615 -12.67 0.42 -10.58
N ALA A 616 -13.23 1.51 -10.11
CA ALA A 616 -14.51 1.48 -9.40
C ALA A 616 -15.59 0.95 -10.34
N ARG A 617 -16.33 -0.08 -9.93
CA ARG A 617 -17.32 -0.78 -10.74
C ARG A 617 -18.70 -0.61 -10.16
N ARG A 618 -19.63 -0.09 -10.95
CA ARG A 618 -21.05 -0.09 -10.63
C ARG A 618 -21.60 -1.50 -10.83
N ILE A 619 -22.42 -1.98 -9.88
CA ILE A 619 -23.14 -3.25 -9.98
C ILE A 619 -24.64 -3.05 -9.77
N TRP A 620 -25.45 -3.76 -10.56
CA TRP A 620 -26.93 -3.73 -10.46
C TRP A 620 -27.51 -5.06 -10.97
N LEU A 621 -28.81 -5.29 -10.79
CA LEU A 621 -29.49 -6.44 -11.38
C LEU A 621 -29.84 -6.18 -12.84
N ASN A 622 -29.82 -7.21 -13.65
CA ASN A 622 -30.46 -7.19 -14.98
C ASN A 622 -31.98 -7.00 -14.87
N ASP A 623 -32.64 -6.75 -15.98
CA ASP A 623 -34.09 -6.38 -16.02
C ASP A 623 -34.99 -7.38 -15.37
N ASP A 624 -34.68 -8.68 -15.46
CA ASP A 624 -35.50 -9.77 -14.90
C ASP A 624 -35.02 -10.23 -13.50
N GLY A 625 -33.96 -9.65 -12.96
CA GLY A 625 -33.43 -9.91 -11.62
C GLY A 625 -32.76 -11.28 -11.48
N THR A 626 -32.29 -11.86 -12.58
CA THR A 626 -31.71 -13.22 -12.59
C THR A 626 -30.19 -13.23 -12.50
N ASP A 627 -29.52 -12.10 -12.80
CA ASP A 627 -28.04 -11.99 -12.70
C ASP A 627 -27.60 -10.55 -12.43
N LEU A 628 -26.33 -10.37 -12.11
CA LEU A 628 -25.70 -9.06 -11.93
C LEU A 628 -25.17 -8.52 -13.25
N MET A 629 -25.34 -7.22 -13.42
CA MET A 629 -24.70 -6.37 -14.40
C MET A 629 -23.51 -5.66 -13.76
N ILE A 630 -22.50 -5.35 -14.53
CA ILE A 630 -21.28 -4.68 -14.08
C ILE A 630 -20.72 -3.76 -15.16
N ALA A 631 -20.42 -2.53 -14.79
CA ALA A 631 -19.76 -1.56 -15.66
C ALA A 631 -18.75 -0.71 -14.84
N PRO A 632 -17.74 -0.13 -15.49
CA PRO A 632 -16.89 0.85 -14.83
C PRO A 632 -17.70 2.10 -14.47
N ILE A 633 -17.21 2.86 -13.51
CA ILE A 633 -17.82 4.14 -13.13
C ILE A 633 -17.70 5.15 -14.30
N GLU A 634 -18.78 5.90 -14.60
CA GLU A 634 -18.83 6.82 -15.73
C GLU A 634 -17.84 8.00 -15.61
N THR A 635 -17.51 8.42 -14.40
CA THR A 635 -16.55 9.52 -14.15
C THR A 635 -15.13 9.23 -14.66
N LEU A 636 -14.80 7.98 -14.99
CA LEU A 636 -13.52 7.63 -15.63
C LEU A 636 -13.26 8.37 -16.94
N HIS A 637 -14.32 8.75 -17.67
CA HIS A 637 -14.20 9.55 -18.89
C HIS A 637 -13.63 10.96 -18.66
N GLU A 638 -13.59 11.45 -17.41
CA GLU A 638 -12.93 12.71 -17.08
C GLU A 638 -11.40 12.62 -17.20
N LEU A 639 -10.84 11.42 -17.25
CA LEU A 639 -9.42 11.18 -17.49
C LEU A 639 -9.05 11.09 -18.97
N GLU A 640 -10.00 11.19 -19.91
CA GLU A 640 -9.69 11.18 -21.33
C GLU A 640 -8.96 12.46 -21.73
N GLU A 641 -7.77 12.32 -22.33
CA GLU A 641 -6.97 13.47 -22.78
C GLU A 641 -7.16 13.78 -24.26
N GLU A 642 -7.07 12.78 -25.14
CA GLU A 642 -7.21 12.92 -26.58
C GLU A 642 -8.06 11.81 -27.18
N VAL A 643 -9.05 12.18 -28.00
CA VAL A 643 -9.82 11.21 -28.79
C VAL A 643 -9.01 10.85 -30.03
N LEU A 644 -8.49 9.64 -30.08
CA LEU A 644 -7.65 9.12 -31.16
C LEU A 644 -8.48 8.56 -32.31
N ILE A 645 -9.59 7.86 -32.03
CA ILE A 645 -10.51 7.29 -33.01
C ILE A 645 -11.94 7.52 -32.53
N ASN A 646 -12.82 7.96 -33.46
CA ASN A 646 -14.26 8.03 -33.24
C ASN A 646 -14.97 7.78 -34.57
N GLU A 647 -15.12 6.54 -34.95
CA GLU A 647 -15.58 6.08 -36.25
C GLU A 647 -16.75 5.09 -36.11
N THR A 648 -17.59 5.03 -37.15
CA THR A 648 -18.76 4.14 -37.16
C THR A 648 -18.89 3.42 -38.51
N ASN A 649 -19.54 2.25 -38.48
CA ASN A 649 -19.83 1.43 -39.66
C ASN A 649 -18.58 1.06 -40.49
N LEU A 650 -17.56 0.59 -39.76
CA LEU A 650 -16.29 0.20 -40.36
C LEU A 650 -16.29 -1.29 -40.80
N THR A 651 -15.57 -1.58 -41.85
CA THR A 651 -15.10 -2.94 -42.11
C THR A 651 -13.94 -3.28 -41.18
N LEU A 652 -13.68 -4.54 -40.94
CA LEU A 652 -12.54 -4.99 -40.13
C LEU A 652 -11.20 -4.38 -40.61
N ASP A 653 -10.96 -4.33 -41.95
CA ASP A 653 -9.74 -3.73 -42.50
C ASP A 653 -9.67 -2.22 -42.23
N ALA A 654 -10.78 -1.50 -42.28
CA ALA A 654 -10.82 -0.06 -42.00
C ALA A 654 -10.55 0.22 -40.54
N ALA A 655 -11.14 -0.56 -39.65
CA ALA A 655 -10.88 -0.46 -38.21
C ALA A 655 -9.42 -0.72 -37.87
N ASN A 656 -8.82 -1.77 -38.47
CA ASN A 656 -7.40 -2.10 -38.25
C ASN A 656 -6.46 -1.02 -38.81
N ASN A 657 -6.82 -0.38 -39.91
CA ASN A 657 -6.04 0.75 -40.41
C ASN A 657 -6.08 1.97 -39.47
N ALA A 658 -7.20 2.19 -38.78
CA ALA A 658 -7.30 3.27 -37.79
C ALA A 658 -6.49 2.91 -36.55
N LEU A 659 -6.63 1.69 -36.04
CA LEU A 659 -5.91 1.20 -34.86
C LEU A 659 -4.40 1.16 -35.04
N ALA A 660 -3.91 0.91 -36.23
CA ALA A 660 -2.47 0.88 -36.53
C ALA A 660 -1.74 2.22 -36.31
N ALA A 661 -2.48 3.32 -36.12
CA ALA A 661 -1.92 4.63 -35.82
C ALA A 661 -1.88 4.94 -34.31
N VAL A 662 -2.45 4.08 -33.47
CA VAL A 662 -2.47 4.23 -32.00
C VAL A 662 -1.14 3.72 -31.46
N ASP A 663 -0.44 4.58 -30.70
CA ASP A 663 0.87 4.29 -30.10
C ASP A 663 0.89 4.83 -28.67
N GLU A 664 0.02 4.29 -27.82
CA GLU A 664 -0.17 4.71 -26.43
C GLU A 664 -0.28 3.48 -25.53
N ASP A 665 0.15 3.60 -24.29
CA ASP A 665 0.12 2.54 -23.27
C ASP A 665 -0.98 2.72 -22.21
N MET A 666 -1.71 3.84 -22.28
CA MET A 666 -2.84 4.19 -21.42
C MET A 666 -4.04 4.56 -22.29
N LEU A 667 -5.00 3.65 -22.39
CA LEU A 667 -6.09 3.76 -23.35
C LEU A 667 -7.45 3.38 -22.77
N TYR A 668 -8.48 4.07 -23.26
CA TYR A 668 -9.86 3.62 -23.24
C TYR A 668 -10.30 3.24 -24.65
N ILE A 669 -10.90 2.07 -24.80
CA ILE A 669 -11.41 1.54 -26.07
C ILE A 669 -12.85 1.10 -25.86
N LYS A 670 -13.79 1.68 -26.63
CA LYS A 670 -15.17 1.20 -26.72
C LYS A 670 -15.48 0.71 -28.14
N LEU A 671 -15.85 -0.54 -28.24
CA LEU A 671 -16.07 -1.23 -29.49
C LEU A 671 -17.42 -1.91 -29.47
N VAL A 672 -18.26 -1.65 -30.50
CA VAL A 672 -19.49 -2.37 -30.75
C VAL A 672 -19.39 -3.07 -32.09
N ALA A 673 -19.56 -4.38 -32.10
CA ALA A 673 -19.46 -5.20 -33.29
C ALA A 673 -20.71 -6.05 -33.51
N ASP A 674 -21.28 -6.03 -34.73
CA ASP A 674 -22.22 -7.02 -35.23
C ASP A 674 -21.44 -8.26 -35.64
N VAL A 675 -21.62 -9.36 -34.89
CA VAL A 675 -20.89 -10.63 -35.05
C VAL A 675 -21.79 -11.78 -35.49
N GLY A 676 -23.04 -11.48 -35.87
CA GLY A 676 -24.09 -12.49 -36.14
C GLY A 676 -23.74 -13.47 -37.25
N ASN A 677 -22.75 -13.21 -38.10
CA ASN A 677 -22.30 -14.07 -39.17
C ASN A 677 -20.85 -14.55 -39.05
N ALA A 678 -20.25 -14.32 -37.87
CA ALA A 678 -18.89 -14.80 -37.61
C ALA A 678 -18.89 -16.08 -36.76
N ASP A 679 -17.79 -16.84 -36.83
CA ASP A 679 -17.53 -17.93 -35.91
C ASP A 679 -16.85 -17.38 -34.63
N GLU A 680 -15.95 -16.41 -34.82
CA GLU A 680 -15.25 -15.73 -33.72
C GLU A 680 -14.92 -14.27 -34.07
N PHE A 681 -14.82 -13.44 -33.05
CA PHE A 681 -14.40 -12.05 -33.12
C PHE A 681 -13.53 -11.70 -31.92
N GLY A 682 -12.56 -10.80 -32.10
CA GLY A 682 -11.74 -10.38 -30.97
C GLY A 682 -10.80 -9.22 -31.25
N ILE A 683 -10.09 -8.83 -30.20
CA ILE A 683 -9.09 -7.78 -30.19
C ILE A 683 -7.78 -8.30 -29.59
N ASN A 684 -6.69 -8.05 -30.25
CA ASN A 684 -5.34 -8.21 -29.75
C ASN A 684 -4.80 -6.85 -29.32
N MET A 685 -4.14 -6.81 -28.17
CA MET A 685 -3.64 -5.59 -27.54
C MET A 685 -2.23 -5.86 -26.99
N LYS A 686 -1.51 -4.80 -26.66
CA LYS A 686 -0.17 -4.91 -26.09
C LYS A 686 0.74 -5.78 -26.96
N GLN A 687 0.61 -5.63 -28.27
CA GLN A 687 1.40 -6.36 -29.23
C GLN A 687 2.74 -5.66 -29.46
N GLY A 688 3.80 -6.43 -29.43
CA GLY A 688 5.16 -5.97 -29.66
C GLY A 688 6.15 -7.10 -29.43
N GLY A 689 7.44 -6.80 -29.43
CA GLY A 689 8.47 -7.78 -29.15
C GLY A 689 8.31 -9.10 -29.93
N LYS A 690 8.72 -10.19 -29.33
CA LYS A 690 8.59 -11.53 -29.91
C LYS A 690 7.31 -12.26 -29.51
N TRP A 691 6.77 -11.95 -28.33
CA TRP A 691 5.72 -12.74 -27.70
C TRP A 691 4.61 -11.91 -27.03
N ASP A 692 4.77 -10.58 -27.00
CA ASP A 692 3.80 -9.74 -26.34
C ASP A 692 2.48 -9.73 -27.09
N CYS A 693 1.43 -10.16 -26.42
CA CYS A 693 0.06 -10.11 -26.91
C CYS A 693 -0.92 -10.41 -25.77
N THR A 694 -1.90 -9.55 -25.61
CA THR A 694 -3.08 -9.79 -24.77
C THR A 694 -4.31 -9.79 -25.66
N THR A 695 -5.16 -10.80 -25.52
CA THR A 695 -6.29 -11.03 -26.42
C THR A 695 -7.59 -11.16 -25.66
N TYR A 696 -8.63 -10.46 -26.09
CA TYR A 696 -10.01 -10.83 -25.81
C TYR A 696 -10.64 -11.41 -27.08
N ARG A 697 -11.23 -12.59 -26.94
CA ARG A 697 -11.85 -13.32 -28.06
C ARG A 697 -13.24 -13.82 -27.68
N TYR A 698 -14.22 -13.51 -28.48
CA TYR A 698 -15.57 -14.00 -28.37
C TYR A 698 -15.82 -15.15 -29.35
N ASP A 699 -16.27 -16.30 -28.85
CA ASP A 699 -16.75 -17.42 -29.63
C ASP A 699 -18.29 -17.27 -29.76
N VAL A 700 -18.75 -16.98 -30.96
CA VAL A 700 -20.15 -16.66 -31.23
C VAL A 700 -21.06 -17.87 -31.00
N SER A 701 -20.62 -19.04 -31.40
CA SER A 701 -21.43 -20.26 -31.31
C SER A 701 -21.53 -20.77 -29.86
N ALA A 702 -20.50 -20.57 -29.07
CA ALA A 702 -20.44 -20.99 -27.68
C ALA A 702 -20.94 -19.90 -26.72
N GLU A 703 -21.23 -18.70 -27.22
CA GLU A 703 -21.54 -17.51 -26.39
C GLU A 703 -20.56 -17.38 -25.23
N THR A 704 -19.27 -17.41 -25.55
CA THR A 704 -18.19 -17.43 -24.56
C THR A 704 -17.13 -16.39 -24.88
N ILE A 705 -16.82 -15.57 -23.88
CA ILE A 705 -15.68 -14.65 -23.94
C ILE A 705 -14.44 -15.31 -23.33
N TYR A 706 -13.33 -15.13 -23.99
CA TYR A 706 -12.00 -15.60 -23.58
C TYR A 706 -11.08 -14.42 -23.36
N GLY A 707 -10.27 -14.47 -22.31
CA GLY A 707 -9.17 -13.57 -22.08
C GLY A 707 -7.86 -14.34 -22.03
N LYS A 708 -6.82 -13.86 -22.70
CA LYS A 708 -5.51 -14.51 -22.74
C LYS A 708 -4.39 -13.49 -22.74
N THR A 709 -3.32 -13.76 -22.03
CA THR A 709 -2.06 -13.04 -22.18
C THR A 709 -0.93 -14.01 -22.49
N GLU A 710 -0.11 -13.66 -23.47
CA GLU A 710 1.13 -14.33 -23.83
C GLU A 710 2.35 -13.45 -23.55
N ASN A 711 2.15 -12.31 -22.88
CA ASN A 711 3.21 -11.38 -22.54
C ASN A 711 4.30 -12.07 -21.69
N LYS A 712 5.56 -11.77 -22.00
CA LYS A 712 6.74 -12.43 -21.44
C LYS A 712 7.67 -11.49 -20.68
N GLY A 713 7.17 -10.34 -20.28
CA GLY A 713 7.90 -9.44 -19.36
C GLY A 713 8.43 -10.20 -18.16
N GLU A 714 9.45 -9.69 -17.50
CA GLU A 714 10.12 -10.36 -16.39
C GLU A 714 9.14 -10.78 -15.30
N GLY A 715 9.14 -12.07 -14.96
CA GLY A 715 8.23 -12.66 -13.99
C GLY A 715 6.78 -12.84 -14.45
N ALA A 716 6.43 -12.39 -15.66
CA ALA A 716 5.07 -12.52 -16.18
C ALA A 716 4.63 -13.99 -16.32
N LYS A 717 3.38 -14.24 -15.96
CA LYS A 717 2.74 -15.55 -16.14
C LYS A 717 1.73 -15.46 -17.26
N ALA A 718 1.83 -16.37 -18.23
CA ALA A 718 0.78 -16.54 -19.21
C ALA A 718 -0.52 -16.95 -18.49
N ASN A 719 -1.61 -16.32 -18.85
CA ASN A 719 -2.93 -16.61 -18.31
C ASN A 719 -3.95 -16.83 -19.42
N SER A 720 -4.92 -17.70 -19.18
CA SER A 720 -6.04 -17.93 -20.08
C SER A 720 -7.28 -18.22 -19.25
N VAL A 721 -8.31 -17.41 -19.45
CA VAL A 721 -9.58 -17.45 -18.73
C VAL A 721 -10.75 -17.40 -19.70
N SER A 722 -11.92 -17.83 -19.26
CA SER A 722 -13.13 -17.75 -20.09
C SER A 722 -14.39 -17.86 -19.24
N GLY A 723 -15.49 -17.34 -19.78
CA GLY A 723 -16.79 -17.46 -19.18
C GLY A 723 -17.92 -17.17 -20.17
N ALA A 724 -19.13 -17.52 -19.78
CA ALA A 724 -20.32 -17.32 -20.59
C ALA A 724 -20.62 -15.82 -20.78
N LEU A 725 -20.94 -15.45 -22.00
CA LEU A 725 -21.33 -14.09 -22.37
C LEU A 725 -22.37 -14.17 -23.49
N PRO A 726 -23.67 -14.08 -23.19
CA PRO A 726 -24.71 -13.99 -24.22
C PRO A 726 -24.53 -12.75 -25.10
N SER A 727 -24.75 -12.90 -26.40
CA SER A 727 -24.81 -11.75 -27.30
C SER A 727 -26.17 -11.06 -27.20
N GLU A 728 -26.20 -9.76 -27.47
CA GLU A 728 -27.40 -8.96 -27.56
C GLU A 728 -27.76 -8.72 -29.04
N ASP A 729 -28.80 -9.42 -29.54
CA ASP A 729 -29.19 -9.31 -30.93
C ASP A 729 -28.06 -9.55 -31.96
N GLY A 730 -27.10 -10.45 -31.63
CA GLY A 730 -25.94 -10.75 -32.45
C GLY A 730 -24.82 -9.71 -32.36
N LYS A 731 -24.86 -8.85 -31.36
CA LYS A 731 -23.85 -7.81 -31.11
C LYS A 731 -23.06 -8.08 -29.83
N ILE A 732 -21.84 -7.58 -29.83
CA ILE A 732 -20.94 -7.56 -28.67
C ILE A 732 -20.45 -6.15 -28.47
N THR A 733 -20.59 -5.67 -27.24
CA THR A 733 -19.93 -4.46 -26.77
C THR A 733 -18.72 -4.84 -25.93
N MET A 734 -17.58 -4.24 -26.23
CA MET A 734 -16.36 -4.36 -25.44
C MET A 734 -15.93 -2.95 -24.98
N GLU A 735 -15.87 -2.75 -23.70
CA GLU A 735 -15.26 -1.59 -23.06
C GLU A 735 -13.96 -2.02 -22.41
N ILE A 736 -12.83 -1.45 -22.84
CA ILE A 736 -11.50 -1.94 -22.44
C ILE A 736 -10.68 -0.76 -21.96
N TYR A 737 -10.08 -0.92 -20.79
CA TYR A 737 -9.14 0.01 -20.20
C TYR A 737 -7.75 -0.65 -20.16
N ILE A 738 -6.79 -0.01 -20.81
CA ILE A 738 -5.38 -0.45 -20.83
C ILE A 738 -4.61 0.58 -20.01
N ASP A 739 -3.98 0.13 -18.93
CA ASP A 739 -3.15 0.94 -18.08
C ASP A 739 -1.81 0.23 -17.87
N ARG A 740 -0.89 0.43 -18.80
CA ARG A 740 0.43 -0.20 -18.79
C ARG A 740 0.34 -1.72 -18.61
N SER A 741 0.60 -2.25 -17.40
CA SER A 741 0.58 -3.69 -17.14
C SER A 741 -0.79 -4.26 -16.79
N LEU A 742 -1.85 -3.48 -16.79
CA LEU A 742 -3.19 -3.93 -16.45
C LEU A 742 -4.16 -3.68 -17.60
N VAL A 743 -4.98 -4.68 -17.90
CA VAL A 743 -6.07 -4.57 -18.88
C VAL A 743 -7.35 -5.04 -18.22
N GLU A 744 -8.31 -4.14 -18.09
CA GLU A 744 -9.67 -4.46 -17.62
C GLU A 744 -10.64 -4.38 -18.81
N GLY A 745 -11.34 -5.47 -19.10
CA GLY A 745 -12.37 -5.55 -20.15
C GLY A 745 -13.73 -5.78 -19.55
N PHE A 746 -14.71 -4.98 -19.98
CA PHE A 746 -16.11 -5.10 -19.63
C PHE A 746 -16.91 -5.45 -20.90
N PHE A 747 -17.80 -6.42 -20.80
CA PHE A 747 -18.48 -7.00 -21.95
C PHE A 747 -19.99 -6.98 -21.77
N ASN A 748 -20.70 -6.27 -22.64
CA ASN A 748 -22.16 -6.09 -22.65
C ASN A 748 -22.73 -5.57 -21.30
N ASP A 749 -21.93 -4.79 -20.54
CA ASP A 749 -22.21 -4.39 -19.16
C ASP A 749 -22.58 -5.56 -18.23
N TYR A 750 -22.20 -6.77 -18.60
CA TYR A 750 -22.63 -7.99 -17.94
C TYR A 750 -21.51 -8.74 -17.23
N LYS A 751 -20.35 -8.89 -17.84
CA LYS A 751 -19.19 -9.58 -17.23
C LYS A 751 -17.91 -8.82 -17.51
N ALA A 752 -16.90 -9.06 -16.67
CA ALA A 752 -15.58 -8.47 -16.82
C ALA A 752 -14.48 -9.55 -16.93
N ILE A 753 -13.36 -9.16 -17.51
CA ILE A 753 -12.11 -9.92 -17.48
C ILE A 753 -10.97 -8.96 -17.18
N SER A 754 -10.31 -9.17 -16.05
CA SER A 754 -9.10 -8.43 -15.67
C SER A 754 -7.86 -9.28 -15.91
N ILE A 755 -6.85 -8.73 -16.58
CA ILE A 755 -5.60 -9.43 -16.93
C ILE A 755 -4.39 -8.56 -16.61
N ARG A 756 -3.35 -9.14 -16.00
CA ARG A 756 -2.02 -8.54 -15.94
C ARG A 756 -1.22 -8.85 -17.21
N ALA A 757 -0.78 -7.80 -17.88
CA ALA A 757 -0.14 -7.84 -19.20
C ALA A 757 1.25 -7.19 -19.15
N TYR A 758 2.19 -7.81 -18.43
CA TYR A 758 3.60 -7.36 -18.38
C TYR A 758 4.29 -7.65 -19.70
N THR A 759 4.63 -6.61 -20.47
CA THR A 759 5.30 -6.73 -21.76
C THR A 759 6.82 -6.92 -21.61
N GLU A 760 7.44 -7.58 -22.60
CA GLU A 760 8.90 -7.71 -22.68
C GLU A 760 9.56 -6.37 -23.09
N GLU A 761 8.87 -5.62 -23.96
CA GLU A 761 9.34 -4.35 -24.49
C GLU A 761 8.41 -3.20 -24.04
N PRO A 762 8.94 -2.04 -23.69
CA PRO A 762 8.13 -0.90 -23.27
C PRO A 762 7.24 -0.31 -24.39
N ASP A 763 7.59 -0.53 -25.64
CA ASP A 763 6.87 -0.06 -26.84
C ASP A 763 5.91 -1.11 -27.44
N SER A 764 5.48 -2.08 -26.63
CA SER A 764 4.49 -3.09 -27.05
C SER A 764 3.07 -2.50 -26.99
N HIS A 765 2.74 -1.58 -27.91
CA HIS A 765 1.45 -0.85 -27.94
C HIS A 765 0.52 -1.30 -29.07
N GLY A 766 0.93 -2.26 -29.89
CA GLY A 766 0.15 -2.69 -31.05
C GLY A 766 -1.24 -3.20 -30.70
N ILE A 767 -2.24 -2.82 -31.53
CA ILE A 767 -3.64 -3.20 -31.39
C ILE A 767 -4.18 -3.61 -32.75
N ASP A 768 -4.89 -4.75 -32.83
CA ASP A 768 -5.66 -5.15 -34.02
C ASP A 768 -6.92 -5.93 -33.65
N LEU A 769 -7.90 -5.89 -34.52
CA LEU A 769 -9.11 -6.70 -34.49
C LEU A 769 -8.97 -7.90 -35.43
N PHE A 770 -9.55 -9.03 -35.06
CA PHE A 770 -9.63 -10.22 -35.89
C PHE A 770 -11.03 -10.83 -35.84
N ALA A 771 -11.37 -11.53 -36.92
CA ALA A 771 -12.62 -12.28 -36.99
C ALA A 771 -12.47 -13.48 -37.96
N THR A 772 -13.29 -14.52 -37.70
CA THR A 772 -13.49 -15.63 -38.66
C THR A 772 -14.94 -15.55 -39.13
N GLY A 773 -15.15 -15.02 -40.34
CA GLY A 773 -16.47 -14.71 -40.87
C GLY A 773 -16.68 -13.20 -41.07
N ASP A 774 -17.90 -12.83 -41.44
CA ASP A 774 -18.25 -11.44 -41.72
C ASP A 774 -18.65 -10.72 -40.40
N VAL A 775 -17.99 -9.60 -40.14
CA VAL A 775 -18.30 -8.70 -39.02
C VAL A 775 -18.44 -7.27 -39.51
N THR A 776 -19.26 -6.50 -38.81
CA THR A 776 -19.35 -5.04 -39.00
C THR A 776 -19.01 -4.38 -37.69
N ILE A 777 -18.06 -3.46 -37.67
CA ILE A 777 -17.74 -2.62 -36.54
C ILE A 777 -18.71 -1.45 -36.55
N GLU A 778 -19.75 -1.53 -35.74
CA GLU A 778 -20.79 -0.49 -35.68
C GLU A 778 -20.24 0.82 -35.13
N SER A 779 -19.37 0.72 -34.10
CA SER A 779 -18.65 1.86 -33.57
C SER A 779 -17.29 1.44 -33.03
N LEU A 780 -16.29 2.30 -33.19
CA LEU A 780 -14.97 2.20 -32.63
C LEU A 780 -14.58 3.56 -32.07
N TYR A 781 -14.43 3.63 -30.76
CA TYR A 781 -13.97 4.79 -30.04
C TYR A 781 -12.69 4.44 -29.28
N VAL A 782 -11.66 5.28 -29.41
CA VAL A 782 -10.38 5.12 -28.70
C VAL A 782 -9.94 6.48 -28.20
N ALA A 783 -9.61 6.58 -26.91
CA ALA A 783 -9.04 7.77 -26.29
C ALA A 783 -7.80 7.43 -25.49
N SER A 784 -6.84 8.34 -25.44
CA SER A 784 -5.75 8.27 -24.47
C SER A 784 -6.26 8.69 -23.07
N MET A 785 -5.67 8.10 -22.05
CA MET A 785 -6.05 8.34 -20.64
C MET A 785 -4.94 9.08 -19.90
N GLY A 786 -5.32 10.01 -19.04
CA GLY A 786 -4.41 10.73 -18.15
C GLY A 786 -4.06 9.95 -16.88
N SER A 787 -3.03 10.42 -16.18
CA SER A 787 -2.62 9.89 -14.89
C SER A 787 -3.37 10.53 -13.74
N ILE A 788 -3.72 9.78 -12.71
CA ILE A 788 -4.25 10.32 -11.43
C ILE A 788 -3.14 10.81 -10.51
N PHE A 789 -1.89 10.67 -10.89
CA PHE A 789 -0.72 11.04 -10.09
C PHE A 789 -0.06 12.36 -10.56
N ASP A 790 -0.56 13.00 -11.60
CA ASP A 790 -0.03 14.27 -12.15
C ASP A 790 -0.46 15.52 -11.36
#